data_c91585ef9056bfff5b0638320989e4d6
#
_entry.id   c91585ef9056bfff5b0638320989e4d6
#
_cell.length_a   1.000
_cell.length_b   1.000
_cell.length_c   1.000
_cell.angle_alpha   90.00
_cell.angle_beta   90.00
_cell.angle_gamma   90.00
#
_symmetry.space_group_name_H-M   'P 1'
#
loop_
_entity.id
_entity.type
_entity.pdbx_description
1 polymer ?
#
loop_
_entity_poly.entity_id
_entity_poly.type
_entity_poly.pdbx_seq_one_letter_code
_entity_poly.pdbx_strand_id
1 'polypeptide(L)'
;MPARAQTAAPAGVVVSGVIVDQSAGVIPGAAVTLLGQAGAMRSTTSQADGTFSVDGVAPGTYVLRVELSGFETYQKPIAVTQEPSPPLKIAMRVATLETDVTVEADESADTFSTSNSSGETMRMDNEFRSALPIVADFFMGVVTNFFYPGAQGAQGASLVVDGIEGDQIEIPSAAIGTVRLNRNPYSALYQHPGQARLEVSTKRGRRSRYDGIFEMANRSTLFAARNAFATTTQDLKRRLVQPTFGGPLPGKKSSFFFTGQRHIHDESGIVNAETLSGPVIANVPTGHDHTSIFSRIQAWPNDLNTFIVSYGFSGHDFSNRDAGGFNLAERGIAAEKHKHTLTFSHRLLRASQWQNDFLFGFINNEDHAGAAATAPAIDVSDAFSSGPSPTFTRATRQSFTLENTARYLGHTGHAFSFGARLRSDRVDAFDASNFAGTYEFADLKSYAAGTPLFFRINRGDPNAAFNLYGANGYVQDEVRVRPQLTLTFGLRYDWQSMVNDKKNLAPRFAFAYAPENHKKTILRGGVGIFNDDLPRSAVERSLLVDGIRLREVVIADPSFPAPFSSGADVTPAPSKVSIAPNIHSPSLSEASVSIEREISRRNWITAEYAWFRGTHLFRSRNVNAPFPVTDVRPDQNFLNINQVESTAFMRSQALTVTWRGRVGKIFQPYAQYVLSKTTDNTSGMFVIPANSYDLRPETGPSDADARHRFNMMGVLTLPRGFQTGLVLSVKSGLPYDITTGLDDNNDTLANDRPAGVTRNTGRGPGFAQLDLRLIKSIAVVHVDDAAQPQRRDAIELMVDVFNALNRTNVVAIVGDMSSPFFGRGNVAAMARSVQFSLRYTFRR
;
A
#
# COMPACT_ATOMS: atom_id res chain seq x y z
N MET A 1 -50.79 48.07 32.88
CA MET A 1 -49.67 47.18 32.34
C MET A 1 -49.51 47.53 30.86
N PRO A 2 -48.35 48.05 30.43
CA PRO A 2 -48.15 48.40 29.02
C PRO A 2 -47.76 47.16 28.25
N ALA A 3 -48.35 46.96 27.09
CA ALA A 3 -48.07 45.91 26.14
C ALA A 3 -46.64 46.05 25.58
N ARG A 4 -45.83 44.98 25.69
CA ARG A 4 -44.55 44.91 25.02
C ARG A 4 -44.78 44.83 23.50
N ALA A 5 -44.26 45.81 22.79
CA ALA A 5 -44.16 45.78 21.33
C ALA A 5 -43.25 44.62 20.92
N GLN A 6 -43.75 43.66 20.15
CA GLN A 6 -43.00 42.69 19.44
C GLN A 6 -42.23 43.41 18.31
N THR A 7 -40.90 43.52 18.45
CA THR A 7 -40.03 43.95 17.35
C THR A 7 -40.10 42.92 16.22
N ALA A 8 -40.63 43.34 15.05
CA ALA A 8 -40.62 42.57 13.83
C ALA A 8 -39.19 42.16 13.48
N ALA A 9 -38.98 40.89 13.18
CA ALA A 9 -37.70 40.40 12.69
C ALA A 9 -37.31 41.13 11.40
N PRO A 10 -36.04 41.55 11.24
CA PRO A 10 -35.64 42.27 10.02
C PRO A 10 -35.91 41.43 8.79
N ALA A 11 -36.52 42.03 7.76
CA ALA A 11 -36.77 41.38 6.48
C ALA A 11 -35.46 40.88 5.89
N GLY A 12 -35.39 39.60 5.63
CA GLY A 12 -34.15 38.98 5.09
C GLY A 12 -33.91 39.40 3.63
N VAL A 13 -32.65 39.57 3.27
CA VAL A 13 -32.19 39.99 1.93
C VAL A 13 -32.02 38.74 1.05
N VAL A 14 -32.21 38.92 -0.28
CA VAL A 14 -31.96 37.87 -1.28
C VAL A 14 -30.52 37.95 -1.73
N VAL A 15 -29.78 36.81 -1.64
CA VAL A 15 -28.45 36.67 -2.24
C VAL A 15 -28.59 35.85 -3.50
N SER A 16 -28.30 36.44 -4.66
CA SER A 16 -28.41 35.76 -5.95
C SER A 16 -27.13 35.84 -6.76
N GLY A 17 -27.01 34.97 -7.76
CA GLY A 17 -25.84 34.94 -8.64
C GLY A 17 -25.96 33.90 -9.74
N VAL A 18 -24.89 33.77 -10.52
CA VAL A 18 -24.72 32.76 -11.56
C VAL A 18 -23.42 31.98 -11.32
N ILE A 19 -23.52 30.66 -11.46
CA ILE A 19 -22.39 29.77 -11.36
C ILE A 19 -21.98 29.37 -12.76
N VAL A 20 -20.71 29.61 -13.08
CA VAL A 20 -20.12 29.30 -14.38
C VAL A 20 -18.82 28.52 -14.19
N ASP A 21 -18.38 27.84 -15.23
CA ASP A 21 -17.05 27.25 -15.28
C ASP A 21 -15.99 28.26 -15.78
N GLN A 22 -14.76 27.78 -15.93
CA GLN A 22 -13.62 28.58 -16.42
C GLN A 22 -13.77 29.02 -17.88
N SER A 23 -14.66 28.38 -18.65
CA SER A 23 -15.00 28.73 -20.03
C SER A 23 -16.24 29.62 -20.15
N ALA A 24 -16.78 30.08 -19.02
CA ALA A 24 -18.04 30.82 -18.88
C ALA A 24 -19.29 30.00 -19.23
N GLY A 25 -19.21 28.68 -19.33
CA GLY A 25 -20.35 27.78 -19.41
C GLY A 25 -21.10 27.73 -18.08
N VAL A 26 -22.44 27.78 -18.13
CA VAL A 26 -23.29 27.74 -16.92
C VAL A 26 -23.25 26.37 -16.25
N ILE A 27 -23.27 26.36 -14.92
CA ILE A 27 -23.19 25.13 -14.11
C ILE A 27 -24.51 24.93 -13.38
N PRO A 28 -25.37 24.01 -13.84
CA PRO A 28 -26.62 23.65 -13.15
C PRO A 28 -26.36 22.63 -12.04
N GLY A 29 -27.24 22.59 -11.03
CA GLY A 29 -27.23 21.57 -9.98
C GLY A 29 -26.11 21.71 -8.91
N ALA A 30 -25.38 22.82 -8.93
CA ALA A 30 -24.36 23.08 -7.89
C ALA A 30 -25.05 23.47 -6.58
N ALA A 31 -24.63 22.85 -5.47
CA ALA A 31 -25.13 23.18 -4.15
C ALA A 31 -24.47 24.48 -3.65
N VAL A 32 -25.27 25.49 -3.38
CA VAL A 32 -24.84 26.80 -2.86
C VAL A 32 -25.23 26.89 -1.40
N THR A 33 -24.26 27.12 -0.53
CA THR A 33 -24.47 27.18 0.92
C THR A 33 -23.88 28.48 1.48
N LEU A 34 -24.68 29.21 2.28
CA LEU A 34 -24.23 30.35 3.06
C LEU A 34 -24.08 29.93 4.52
N LEU A 35 -22.89 30.07 5.05
CA LEU A 35 -22.52 29.74 6.44
C LEU A 35 -22.30 31.03 7.22
N GLY A 36 -23.19 31.35 8.17
CA GLY A 36 -23.08 32.51 9.05
C GLY A 36 -22.22 32.25 10.30
N GLN A 37 -21.66 33.26 10.91
CA GLN A 37 -20.81 33.17 12.12
C GLN A 37 -21.49 32.50 13.33
N ALA A 38 -22.82 32.59 13.42
CA ALA A 38 -23.61 31.98 14.51
C ALA A 38 -24.14 30.58 14.20
N GLY A 39 -23.65 29.92 13.11
CA GLY A 39 -24.11 28.61 12.70
C GLY A 39 -25.41 28.63 11.87
N ALA A 40 -25.93 29.82 11.53
CA ALA A 40 -27.06 29.91 10.59
C ALA A 40 -26.62 29.46 9.19
N MET A 41 -27.28 28.43 8.67
CA MET A 41 -26.98 27.86 7.37
C MET A 41 -28.20 27.99 6.43
N ARG A 42 -27.96 28.52 5.23
CA ARG A 42 -28.94 28.57 4.15
C ARG A 42 -28.35 27.89 2.93
N SER A 43 -29.13 27.05 2.24
CA SER A 43 -28.71 26.37 1.04
C SER A 43 -29.73 26.38 -0.05
N THR A 44 -29.24 26.44 -1.30
CA THR A 44 -30.03 26.31 -2.52
C THR A 44 -29.22 25.53 -3.56
N THR A 45 -29.79 25.26 -4.73
CA THR A 45 -29.08 24.66 -5.88
C THR A 45 -29.19 25.57 -7.08
N SER A 46 -28.14 25.62 -7.92
CA SER A 46 -28.21 26.37 -9.18
C SER A 46 -29.18 25.73 -10.16
N GLN A 47 -29.93 26.57 -10.88
CA GLN A 47 -30.94 26.20 -11.88
C GLN A 47 -30.27 25.79 -13.21
N ALA A 48 -31.09 25.40 -14.20
CA ALA A 48 -30.60 24.94 -15.51
C ALA A 48 -29.75 25.99 -16.27
N ASP A 49 -29.98 27.27 -15.99
CA ASP A 49 -29.24 28.42 -16.54
C ASP A 49 -28.03 28.83 -15.65
N GLY A 50 -27.71 28.05 -14.63
CA GLY A 50 -26.64 28.30 -13.67
C GLY A 50 -26.97 29.35 -12.61
N THR A 51 -28.16 29.95 -12.62
CA THR A 51 -28.57 30.96 -11.63
C THR A 51 -28.93 30.32 -10.30
N PHE A 52 -28.68 31.04 -9.19
CA PHE A 52 -29.13 30.64 -7.87
C PHE A 52 -29.72 31.85 -7.10
N SER A 53 -30.63 31.55 -6.18
CA SER A 53 -31.19 32.51 -5.24
C SER A 53 -31.29 31.90 -3.85
N VAL A 54 -30.85 32.63 -2.83
CA VAL A 54 -31.00 32.31 -1.42
C VAL A 54 -31.79 33.40 -0.75
N ASP A 55 -33.01 33.14 -0.39
CA ASP A 55 -33.92 34.10 0.18
C ASP A 55 -33.84 34.15 1.71
N GLY A 56 -34.20 35.30 2.30
CA GLY A 56 -34.32 35.44 3.74
C GLY A 56 -32.99 35.44 4.51
N VAL A 57 -31.91 35.88 3.88
CA VAL A 57 -30.58 35.98 4.51
C VAL A 57 -30.52 37.24 5.37
N ALA A 58 -30.21 37.10 6.67
CA ALA A 58 -30.03 38.23 7.56
C ALA A 58 -28.74 39.00 7.22
N PRO A 59 -28.68 40.32 7.38
CA PRO A 59 -27.43 41.07 7.21
C PRO A 59 -26.33 40.56 8.14
N GLY A 60 -25.13 40.37 7.58
CA GLY A 60 -23.99 39.76 8.30
C GLY A 60 -22.90 39.26 7.38
N THR A 61 -21.87 38.74 7.98
CA THR A 61 -20.76 38.09 7.25
C THR A 61 -21.01 36.59 7.12
N TYR A 62 -20.96 36.08 5.88
CA TYR A 62 -21.20 34.70 5.54
C TYR A 62 -20.02 34.14 4.74
N VAL A 63 -19.79 32.83 4.83
CA VAL A 63 -18.95 32.12 3.89
C VAL A 63 -19.88 31.48 2.84
N LEU A 64 -19.80 31.98 1.63
CA LEU A 64 -20.44 31.36 0.47
C LEU A 64 -19.62 30.14 0.04
N ARG A 65 -20.26 28.99 0.04
CA ARG A 65 -19.68 27.71 -0.41
C ARG A 65 -20.51 27.15 -1.55
N VAL A 66 -19.82 26.78 -2.65
CA VAL A 66 -20.46 26.16 -3.81
C VAL A 66 -19.78 24.83 -4.08
N GLU A 67 -20.58 23.77 -4.19
CA GLU A 67 -20.13 22.40 -4.38
C GLU A 67 -20.89 21.72 -5.51
N LEU A 68 -20.17 21.04 -6.37
CA LEU A 68 -20.70 20.13 -7.38
C LEU A 68 -19.71 18.97 -7.58
N SER A 69 -20.24 17.74 -7.69
CA SER A 69 -19.37 16.59 -8.00
C SER A 69 -18.63 16.82 -9.33
N GLY A 70 -17.28 16.70 -9.30
CA GLY A 70 -16.44 16.99 -10.46
C GLY A 70 -15.89 18.41 -10.53
N PHE A 71 -16.25 19.28 -9.59
CA PHE A 71 -15.68 20.62 -9.46
C PHE A 71 -14.99 20.82 -8.12
N GLU A 72 -13.99 21.70 -8.08
CA GLU A 72 -13.38 22.16 -6.84
C GLU A 72 -14.44 22.93 -6.02
N THR A 73 -14.49 22.69 -4.72
CA THR A 73 -15.37 23.45 -3.83
C THR A 73 -14.97 24.92 -3.86
N TYR A 74 -15.87 25.80 -4.30
CA TYR A 74 -15.64 27.24 -4.23
C TYR A 74 -16.05 27.78 -2.86
N GLN A 75 -15.17 28.55 -2.21
CA GLN A 75 -15.46 29.22 -0.95
C GLN A 75 -15.00 30.67 -1.00
N LYS A 76 -15.85 31.57 -0.55
CA LYS A 76 -15.50 33.00 -0.44
C LYS A 76 -16.29 33.66 0.70
N PRO A 77 -15.64 34.46 1.56
CA PRO A 77 -16.37 35.33 2.52
C PRO A 77 -17.13 36.42 1.75
N ILE A 78 -18.41 36.60 2.09
CA ILE A 78 -19.27 37.66 1.56
C ILE A 78 -19.91 38.42 2.71
N ALA A 79 -20.08 39.72 2.54
CA ALA A 79 -20.86 40.57 3.43
C ALA A 79 -22.25 40.79 2.83
N VAL A 80 -23.31 40.45 3.55
CA VAL A 80 -24.70 40.71 3.19
C VAL A 80 -25.12 41.96 3.94
N THR A 81 -25.47 43.03 3.20
CA THR A 81 -25.95 44.31 3.72
C THR A 81 -27.47 44.35 3.63
N GLN A 82 -28.08 45.39 4.18
CA GLN A 82 -29.55 45.60 4.07
C GLN A 82 -29.97 45.98 2.66
N GLU A 83 -29.07 46.43 1.81
CA GLU A 83 -29.32 46.75 0.42
C GLU A 83 -29.15 45.51 -0.47
N PRO A 84 -29.91 45.34 -1.55
CA PRO A 84 -29.74 44.23 -2.48
C PRO A 84 -28.34 44.23 -3.08
N SER A 85 -27.60 43.14 -2.87
CA SER A 85 -26.28 42.98 -3.45
C SER A 85 -26.38 42.66 -4.94
N PRO A 86 -25.46 43.16 -5.77
CA PRO A 86 -25.41 42.76 -7.19
C PRO A 86 -25.23 41.24 -7.32
N PRO A 87 -25.79 40.62 -8.38
CA PRO A 87 -25.69 39.18 -8.59
C PRO A 87 -24.21 38.72 -8.59
N LEU A 88 -23.93 37.69 -7.82
CA LEU A 88 -22.59 37.13 -7.70
C LEU A 88 -22.26 36.29 -8.94
N LYS A 89 -21.12 36.53 -9.58
CA LYS A 89 -20.58 35.64 -10.60
C LYS A 89 -19.54 34.72 -9.98
N ILE A 90 -19.82 33.41 -9.96
CA ILE A 90 -18.99 32.40 -9.34
C ILE A 90 -18.43 31.51 -10.43
N ALA A 91 -17.10 31.53 -10.61
CA ALA A 91 -16.41 30.64 -11.53
C ALA A 91 -15.87 29.44 -10.76
N MET A 92 -16.44 28.25 -10.99
CA MET A 92 -15.95 26.98 -10.44
C MET A 92 -14.90 26.36 -11.33
N ARG A 93 -13.92 25.72 -10.70
CA ARG A 93 -12.90 24.94 -11.40
C ARG A 93 -13.29 23.47 -11.38
N VAL A 94 -13.07 22.77 -12.47
CA VAL A 94 -13.26 21.31 -12.50
C VAL A 94 -12.27 20.67 -11.54
N ALA A 95 -12.79 19.81 -10.65
CA ALA A 95 -11.94 19.05 -9.74
C ALA A 95 -11.06 18.12 -10.57
N THR A 96 -9.77 18.32 -10.49
CA THR A 96 -8.81 17.40 -11.07
C THR A 96 -8.77 16.13 -10.22
N LEU A 97 -8.50 14.95 -10.81
CA LEU A 97 -8.16 13.73 -10.06
C LEU A 97 -6.93 13.96 -9.14
N GLU A 98 -6.21 15.03 -9.40
CA GLU A 98 -5.08 15.56 -8.64
C GLU A 98 -5.42 16.98 -8.18
N THR A 99 -6.31 17.13 -7.20
CA THR A 99 -6.50 18.46 -6.61
C THR A 99 -5.39 18.72 -5.62
N ASP A 100 -4.33 19.36 -6.10
CA ASP A 100 -3.44 20.11 -5.23
C ASP A 100 -4.11 21.45 -4.97
N VAL A 101 -4.89 21.51 -3.92
CA VAL A 101 -5.42 22.79 -3.42
C VAL A 101 -4.28 23.47 -2.70
N THR A 102 -3.63 24.41 -3.37
CA THR A 102 -2.86 25.44 -2.69
C THR A 102 -3.86 26.46 -2.18
N VAL A 103 -4.46 26.22 -1.05
CA VAL A 103 -5.21 27.23 -0.31
C VAL A 103 -4.28 27.78 0.76
N GLU A 104 -3.94 29.02 0.62
CA GLU A 104 -3.30 29.79 1.66
C GLU A 104 -4.37 30.15 2.71
N ALA A 105 -4.07 29.80 3.94
CA ALA A 105 -4.76 30.19 5.18
C ALA A 105 -6.18 29.63 5.40
N ASP A 106 -6.26 28.75 6.37
CA ASP A 106 -7.43 28.14 7.04
C ASP A 106 -7.94 26.78 6.54
N GLU A 107 -7.07 25.97 5.98
CA GLU A 107 -7.36 24.71 5.28
C GLU A 107 -7.29 23.44 6.10
N SER A 108 -7.22 23.53 7.36
CA SER A 108 -7.21 22.35 8.23
C SER A 108 -8.56 21.63 8.37
N ALA A 109 -9.58 22.07 7.62
CA ALA A 109 -10.92 21.50 7.72
C ALA A 109 -11.26 20.41 6.71
N ASP A 110 -10.58 20.35 5.55
CA ASP A 110 -10.95 19.46 4.44
C ASP A 110 -9.99 18.27 4.22
N THR A 111 -9.26 17.85 5.25
CA THR A 111 -8.38 16.67 5.21
C THR A 111 -9.19 15.36 5.10
N PHE A 112 -10.53 15.40 5.13
CA PHE A 112 -11.39 14.25 5.36
C PHE A 112 -12.47 14.07 4.29
N SER A 113 -12.97 12.85 4.18
CA SER A 113 -13.93 12.44 3.16
C SER A 113 -15.12 13.40 3.02
N THR A 114 -15.46 13.72 1.78
CA THR A 114 -16.67 14.50 1.48
C THR A 114 -17.92 13.66 1.74
N SER A 115 -19.07 14.32 1.98
CA SER A 115 -20.36 13.65 2.17
C SER A 115 -20.80 12.79 0.97
N ASN A 116 -20.12 12.90 -0.17
CA ASN A 116 -20.43 12.17 -1.40
C ASN A 116 -19.51 10.95 -1.63
N SER A 117 -18.45 10.77 -0.82
CA SER A 117 -17.58 9.60 -0.92
C SER A 117 -18.27 8.35 -0.37
N SER A 118 -18.19 7.23 -1.07
CA SER A 118 -18.76 5.94 -0.66
C SER A 118 -18.02 5.26 0.49
N GLY A 119 -16.88 5.80 0.92
CA GLY A 119 -16.10 5.29 2.05
C GLY A 119 -15.37 6.39 2.77
N GLU A 120 -14.88 6.07 3.98
CA GLU A 120 -13.98 6.95 4.72
C GLU A 120 -12.62 6.96 4.01
N THR A 121 -12.15 8.15 3.63
CA THR A 121 -10.85 8.33 3.02
C THR A 121 -9.92 9.03 4.00
N MET A 122 -8.81 8.39 4.32
CA MET A 122 -7.71 9.07 5.02
C MET A 122 -6.85 9.81 4.00
N ARG A 123 -6.72 11.11 4.15
CA ARG A 123 -5.80 11.94 3.37
C ARG A 123 -4.66 12.41 4.25
N MET A 124 -3.44 12.17 3.82
CA MET A 124 -2.23 12.74 4.42
C MET A 124 -1.63 13.74 3.42
N ASP A 125 -1.68 15.01 3.77
CA ASP A 125 -0.94 16.03 3.06
C ASP A 125 0.55 16.02 3.44
N ASN A 126 1.34 16.82 2.73
CA ASN A 126 2.78 16.87 2.97
C ASN A 126 3.13 17.40 4.37
N GLU A 127 2.36 18.32 4.93
CA GLU A 127 2.62 18.91 6.26
C GLU A 127 2.41 17.86 7.35
N PHE A 128 1.26 17.20 7.37
CA PHE A 128 0.96 16.14 8.33
C PHE A 128 1.98 15.00 8.22
N ARG A 129 2.25 14.52 6.98
CA ARG A 129 3.20 13.43 6.74
C ARG A 129 4.63 13.77 7.19
N SER A 130 5.12 14.99 6.90
CA SER A 130 6.48 15.39 7.24
C SER A 130 6.70 15.57 8.74
N ALA A 131 5.63 15.78 9.49
CA ALA A 131 5.66 15.90 10.94
C ALA A 131 5.68 14.51 11.64
N LEU A 132 5.34 13.43 10.95
CA LEU A 132 5.33 12.08 11.52
C LEU A 132 6.73 11.44 11.47
N PRO A 133 7.08 10.57 12.45
CA PRO A 133 8.33 9.81 12.49
C PRO A 133 8.32 8.67 11.45
N ILE A 134 8.06 9.00 10.18
CA ILE A 134 8.01 8.03 9.09
C ILE A 134 9.26 8.22 8.23
N VAL A 135 10.10 7.20 8.22
CA VAL A 135 11.28 7.16 7.36
C VAL A 135 10.86 6.76 5.94
N ALA A 136 11.50 7.34 4.94
CA ALA A 136 11.16 7.17 3.53
C ALA A 136 10.88 5.72 3.13
N ASP A 137 11.77 4.80 3.49
CA ASP A 137 11.69 3.40 3.08
C ASP A 137 10.67 2.58 3.91
N PHE A 138 10.22 3.10 5.07
CA PHE A 138 9.23 2.44 5.93
C PHE A 138 7.83 3.04 5.83
N PHE A 139 7.63 3.98 4.90
CA PHE A 139 6.32 4.62 4.73
C PHE A 139 5.19 3.60 4.52
N MET A 140 5.40 2.62 3.64
CA MET A 140 4.42 1.56 3.40
C MET A 140 4.13 0.75 4.67
N GLY A 141 5.14 0.37 5.44
CA GLY A 141 4.97 -0.41 6.67
C GLY A 141 4.10 0.28 7.73
N VAL A 142 4.13 1.62 7.78
CA VAL A 142 3.25 2.39 8.69
C VAL A 142 1.83 2.47 8.14
N VAL A 143 1.69 2.78 6.85
CA VAL A 143 0.39 3.07 6.24
C VAL A 143 -0.46 1.82 6.05
N THR A 144 0.15 0.68 5.72
CA THR A 144 -0.55 -0.61 5.56
C THR A 144 -1.19 -1.11 6.87
N ASN A 145 -0.74 -0.65 8.03
CA ASN A 145 -1.39 -0.94 9.30
C ASN A 145 -2.84 -0.41 9.37
N PHE A 146 -3.19 0.58 8.54
CA PHE A 146 -4.53 1.16 8.46
C PHE A 146 -5.42 0.50 7.39
N PHE A 147 -4.92 -0.49 6.67
CA PHE A 147 -5.72 -1.26 5.72
C PHE A 147 -6.60 -2.31 6.43
N TYR A 148 -7.71 -2.62 5.80
CA TYR A 148 -8.59 -3.71 6.25
C TYR A 148 -7.94 -5.07 5.96
N PRO A 149 -7.90 -6.00 6.93
CA PRO A 149 -7.18 -7.25 6.78
C PRO A 149 -7.63 -8.10 5.59
N GLY A 150 -8.95 -8.15 5.36
CA GLY A 150 -9.54 -8.96 4.28
C GLY A 150 -9.54 -8.30 2.91
N ALA A 151 -9.20 -7.01 2.80
CA ALA A 151 -9.32 -6.27 1.55
C ALA A 151 -8.09 -6.41 0.65
N GLN A 152 -7.00 -6.98 1.15
CA GLN A 152 -5.75 -7.08 0.39
C GLN A 152 -5.80 -8.08 -0.77
N GLY A 153 -6.81 -8.97 -0.81
CA GLY A 153 -6.96 -9.96 -1.88
C GLY A 153 -5.81 -10.96 -1.94
N ALA A 154 -5.60 -11.54 -3.12
CA ALA A 154 -4.54 -12.53 -3.36
C ALA A 154 -3.15 -11.88 -3.56
N GLN A 155 -3.09 -10.63 -3.98
CA GLN A 155 -1.84 -9.93 -4.34
C GLN A 155 -1.39 -8.89 -3.32
N GLY A 156 -2.10 -8.73 -2.20
CA GLY A 156 -1.78 -7.74 -1.17
C GLY A 156 -2.40 -6.37 -1.40
N ALA A 157 -1.79 -5.33 -0.83
CA ALA A 157 -2.28 -3.97 -0.93
C ALA A 157 -2.02 -3.38 -2.33
N SER A 158 -2.99 -2.68 -2.89
CA SER A 158 -2.84 -1.96 -4.16
C SER A 158 -2.17 -0.60 -3.92
N LEU A 159 -1.10 -0.34 -4.63
CA LEU A 159 -0.41 0.95 -4.65
C LEU A 159 -0.57 1.61 -6.01
N VAL A 160 -1.01 2.85 -6.02
CA VAL A 160 -1.17 3.65 -7.24
C VAL A 160 -0.37 4.94 -7.11
N VAL A 161 0.62 5.15 -7.97
CA VAL A 161 1.42 6.39 -8.02
C VAL A 161 1.10 7.12 -9.32
N ASP A 162 0.49 8.30 -9.22
CA ASP A 162 0.04 9.11 -10.38
C ASP A 162 -0.76 8.31 -11.43
N GLY A 163 -1.59 7.35 -10.98
CA GLY A 163 -2.40 6.47 -11.83
C GLY A 163 -1.74 5.15 -12.26
N ILE A 164 -0.44 4.99 -12.06
CA ILE A 164 0.26 3.72 -12.34
C ILE A 164 0.18 2.80 -11.13
N GLU A 165 -0.33 1.60 -11.29
CA GLU A 165 -0.28 0.55 -10.28
C GLU A 165 1.11 -0.06 -10.18
N GLY A 166 1.56 -0.32 -8.94
CA GLY A 166 2.87 -0.92 -8.63
C GLY A 166 2.87 -1.61 -7.27
N ASP A 167 3.93 -2.33 -7.00
CA ASP A 167 4.07 -3.13 -5.78
C ASP A 167 4.69 -2.32 -4.63
N GLN A 168 5.51 -1.30 -4.95
CA GLN A 168 6.26 -0.50 -3.97
C GLN A 168 6.32 0.98 -4.40
N ILE A 169 6.44 1.88 -3.40
CA ILE A 169 6.78 3.29 -3.63
C ILE A 169 8.29 3.39 -3.85
N GLU A 170 8.69 3.54 -5.10
CA GLU A 170 10.10 3.63 -5.51
C GLU A 170 10.45 5.03 -6.03
N ILE A 171 9.87 6.04 -5.41
CA ILE A 171 10.20 7.45 -5.65
C ILE A 171 10.71 8.08 -4.35
N PRO A 172 11.59 9.09 -4.41
CA PRO A 172 12.04 9.80 -3.23
C PRO A 172 10.88 10.29 -2.37
N SER A 173 10.97 10.18 -1.06
CA SER A 173 9.91 10.61 -0.14
C SER A 173 9.53 12.09 -0.32
N ALA A 174 10.48 12.94 -0.71
CA ALA A 174 10.22 14.33 -1.03
C ALA A 174 9.36 14.53 -2.29
N ALA A 175 9.30 13.53 -3.20
CA ALA A 175 8.40 13.58 -4.37
C ALA A 175 6.94 13.37 -4.00
N ILE A 176 6.64 12.76 -2.86
CA ILE A 176 5.28 12.48 -2.43
C ILE A 176 4.58 13.79 -2.03
N GLY A 177 3.55 14.15 -2.75
CA GLY A 177 2.69 15.30 -2.46
C GLY A 177 1.57 14.95 -1.50
N THR A 178 0.63 14.15 -1.94
CA THR A 178 -0.53 13.73 -1.16
C THR A 178 -0.64 12.22 -1.19
N VAL A 179 -1.04 11.67 -0.06
CA VAL A 179 -1.35 10.25 0.10
C VAL A 179 -2.81 10.10 0.50
N ARG A 180 -3.52 9.21 -0.18
CA ARG A 180 -4.91 8.86 0.13
C ARG A 180 -5.02 7.36 0.34
N LEU A 181 -5.66 7.00 1.45
CA LEU A 181 -5.95 5.61 1.79
C LEU A 181 -7.45 5.38 1.71
N ASN A 182 -7.83 4.17 1.28
CA ASN A 182 -9.21 3.67 1.33
C ASN A 182 -10.23 4.57 0.58
N ARG A 183 -9.78 5.24 -0.49
CA ARG A 183 -10.62 6.16 -1.24
C ARG A 183 -11.58 5.41 -2.15
N ASN A 184 -12.88 5.76 -2.07
CA ASN A 184 -13.92 5.21 -2.93
C ASN A 184 -13.80 3.68 -3.08
N PRO A 185 -14.04 2.90 -2.02
CA PRO A 185 -13.76 1.47 -2.01
C PRO A 185 -14.44 0.70 -3.13
N TYR A 186 -15.60 1.15 -3.59
CA TYR A 186 -16.40 0.48 -4.63
C TYR A 186 -16.29 1.12 -6.02
N SER A 187 -15.26 1.97 -6.26
CA SER A 187 -15.07 2.56 -7.59
C SER A 187 -14.70 1.50 -8.64
N ALA A 188 -15.42 1.51 -9.78
CA ALA A 188 -15.12 0.62 -10.90
C ALA A 188 -13.85 1.02 -11.67
N LEU A 189 -13.32 2.23 -11.45
CA LEU A 189 -12.05 2.71 -12.02
C LEU A 189 -10.89 1.77 -11.69
N TYR A 190 -10.88 1.22 -10.48
CA TYR A 190 -9.77 0.40 -9.98
C TYR A 190 -10.12 -1.08 -9.99
N GLN A 191 -9.13 -1.93 -10.26
CA GLN A 191 -9.29 -3.37 -10.22
C GLN A 191 -9.48 -3.86 -8.78
N HIS A 192 -8.64 -3.41 -7.86
CA HIS A 192 -8.64 -3.83 -6.46
C HIS A 192 -9.56 -2.98 -5.56
N PRO A 193 -9.97 -3.52 -4.39
CA PRO A 193 -10.79 -2.80 -3.42
C PRO A 193 -10.12 -1.53 -2.89
N GLY A 194 -10.92 -0.48 -2.63
CA GLY A 194 -10.40 0.76 -2.07
C GLY A 194 -9.91 0.64 -0.63
N GLN A 195 -10.43 -0.31 0.18
CA GLN A 195 -10.03 -0.50 1.57
C GLN A 195 -8.59 -1.00 1.77
N ALA A 196 -7.93 -1.44 0.71
CA ALA A 196 -6.51 -1.79 0.73
C ALA A 196 -5.73 -1.04 -0.36
N ARG A 197 -6.21 0.13 -0.78
CA ARG A 197 -5.56 0.93 -1.82
C ARG A 197 -4.91 2.17 -1.25
N LEU A 198 -3.65 2.37 -1.63
CA LEU A 198 -2.86 3.55 -1.38
C LEU A 198 -2.68 4.33 -2.67
N GLU A 199 -3.23 5.53 -2.73
CA GLU A 199 -3.05 6.44 -3.86
C GLU A 199 -2.04 7.52 -3.48
N VAL A 200 -0.97 7.64 -4.24
CA VAL A 200 0.08 8.65 -4.09
C VAL A 200 0.03 9.59 -5.27
N SER A 201 -0.13 10.87 -4.99
CA SER A 201 0.05 11.92 -5.99
C SER A 201 1.40 12.58 -5.76
N THR A 202 2.22 12.73 -6.81
CA THR A 202 3.54 13.34 -6.70
C THR A 202 3.46 14.87 -6.68
N LYS A 203 4.48 15.50 -6.10
CA LYS A 203 4.62 16.96 -6.10
C LYS A 203 4.86 17.48 -7.51
N ARG A 204 4.46 18.73 -7.70
CA ARG A 204 4.70 19.52 -8.93
C ARG A 204 5.42 20.81 -8.60
N GLY A 205 6.14 21.36 -9.56
CA GLY A 205 6.73 22.68 -9.45
C GLY A 205 5.64 23.77 -9.41
N ARG A 206 5.87 24.81 -8.64
CA ARG A 206 4.95 25.94 -8.55
C ARG A 206 5.00 26.78 -9.83
N ARG A 207 3.90 27.42 -10.20
CA ARG A 207 3.82 28.28 -11.41
C ARG A 207 4.43 29.67 -11.22
N SER A 208 4.52 30.15 -9.98
CA SER A 208 4.84 31.55 -9.69
C SER A 208 6.17 31.78 -8.99
N ARG A 209 6.79 30.71 -8.46
CA ARG A 209 8.03 30.83 -7.67
C ARG A 209 8.85 29.56 -7.72
N TYR A 210 10.15 29.70 -7.45
CA TYR A 210 11.04 28.59 -7.17
C TYR A 210 10.99 28.25 -5.68
N ASP A 211 10.99 26.96 -5.37
CA ASP A 211 11.12 26.46 -4.04
C ASP A 211 11.99 25.19 -4.03
N GLY A 212 12.63 24.94 -2.89
CA GLY A 212 13.44 23.75 -2.73
C GLY A 212 13.61 23.37 -1.27
N ILE A 213 14.01 22.13 -1.10
CA ILE A 213 14.26 21.51 0.20
C ILE A 213 15.58 20.76 0.11
N PHE A 214 16.41 20.93 1.11
CA PHE A 214 17.58 20.10 1.32
C PHE A 214 17.42 19.40 2.66
N GLU A 215 17.39 18.08 2.66
CA GLU A 215 17.23 17.27 3.86
C GLU A 215 18.42 16.34 4.04
N MET A 216 18.93 16.27 5.27
CA MET A 216 19.93 15.31 5.70
C MET A 216 19.44 14.61 6.96
N ALA A 217 19.67 13.28 7.06
CA ALA A 217 19.40 12.52 8.27
C ALA A 217 20.58 11.60 8.60
N ASN A 218 20.80 11.40 9.88
CA ASN A 218 21.83 10.50 10.38
C ASN A 218 21.29 9.72 11.59
N ARG A 219 21.49 8.39 11.56
CA ARG A 219 21.26 7.48 12.68
C ARG A 219 22.57 6.76 12.97
N SER A 220 22.88 6.56 14.24
CA SER A 220 24.14 5.98 14.67
C SER A 220 23.92 4.94 15.76
N THR A 221 24.78 3.95 15.80
CA THR A 221 24.90 2.94 16.85
C THR A 221 24.92 3.54 18.26
N LEU A 222 25.54 4.72 18.42
CA LEU A 222 25.65 5.41 19.71
C LEU A 222 24.31 5.65 20.42
N PHE A 223 23.23 5.77 19.66
CA PHE A 223 21.90 6.05 20.15
C PHE A 223 20.92 4.89 19.89
N ALA A 224 21.45 3.70 19.66
CA ALA A 224 20.68 2.47 19.46
C ALA A 224 20.75 1.56 20.68
N ALA A 225 19.62 0.99 21.06
CA ALA A 225 19.56 -0.08 22.02
C ALA A 225 20.00 -1.41 21.37
N ARG A 226 20.55 -2.31 22.18
CA ARG A 226 20.87 -3.65 21.76
C ARG A 226 19.58 -4.44 21.43
N ASN A 227 19.56 -5.18 20.34
CA ASN A 227 18.48 -6.11 20.03
C ASN A 227 18.48 -7.28 21.03
N ALA A 228 17.30 -7.80 21.36
CA ALA A 228 17.12 -8.84 22.37
C ALA A 228 17.86 -10.13 22.06
N PHE A 229 18.05 -10.46 20.77
CA PHE A 229 18.74 -11.67 20.31
C PHE A 229 20.24 -11.47 20.01
N ALA A 230 20.75 -10.25 20.13
CA ALA A 230 22.16 -9.96 19.91
C ALA A 230 22.96 -9.94 21.24
N THR A 231 24.21 -10.40 21.21
CA THR A 231 25.10 -10.32 22.39
C THR A 231 25.69 -8.93 22.58
N THR A 232 25.92 -8.21 21.49
CA THR A 232 26.47 -6.85 21.47
C THR A 232 25.54 -5.88 20.76
N THR A 233 25.75 -4.59 20.95
CA THR A 233 25.04 -3.58 20.18
C THR A 233 25.41 -3.72 18.70
N GLN A 234 24.41 -3.74 17.84
CA GLN A 234 24.57 -3.87 16.39
C GLN A 234 25.17 -2.62 15.79
N ASP A 235 25.98 -2.77 14.75
CA ASP A 235 26.29 -1.65 13.88
C ASP A 235 25.01 -1.15 13.20
N LEU A 236 24.73 0.13 13.41
CA LEU A 236 23.58 0.80 12.83
C LEU A 236 24.02 2.18 12.37
N LYS A 237 24.23 2.34 11.08
CA LYS A 237 24.51 3.63 10.45
C LYS A 237 23.52 3.85 9.33
N ARG A 238 22.83 4.95 9.40
CA ARG A 238 21.87 5.33 8.37
C ARG A 238 22.09 6.78 8.00
N ARG A 239 22.34 7.04 6.73
CA ARG A 239 22.58 8.37 6.19
C ARG A 239 21.65 8.63 5.04
N LEU A 240 20.94 9.75 5.10
CA LEU A 240 20.07 10.22 4.04
C LEU A 240 20.52 11.60 3.59
N VAL A 241 20.61 11.80 2.28
CA VAL A 241 20.75 13.12 1.65
C VAL A 241 19.70 13.23 0.56
N GLN A 242 18.89 14.29 0.61
CA GLN A 242 17.75 14.48 -0.28
C GLN A 242 17.59 15.95 -0.72
N PRO A 243 18.16 16.35 -1.87
CA PRO A 243 17.88 17.63 -2.50
C PRO A 243 16.54 17.59 -3.26
N THR A 244 15.79 18.68 -3.21
CA THR A 244 14.54 18.89 -3.94
C THR A 244 14.51 20.31 -4.48
N PHE A 245 14.07 20.47 -5.73
CA PHE A 245 13.97 21.76 -6.38
C PHE A 245 12.81 21.79 -7.38
N GLY A 246 12.07 22.89 -7.42
CA GLY A 246 10.96 23.05 -8.36
C GLY A 246 10.62 24.51 -8.62
N GLY A 247 9.91 24.77 -9.71
CA GLY A 247 9.50 26.11 -10.06
C GLY A 247 8.97 26.26 -11.47
N PRO A 248 8.70 27.49 -11.91
CA PRO A 248 8.22 27.76 -13.26
C PRO A 248 9.34 27.57 -14.30
N LEU A 249 8.95 27.14 -15.50
CA LEU A 249 9.78 27.25 -16.70
C LEU A 249 9.49 28.58 -17.42
N PRO A 250 10.37 29.02 -18.36
CA PRO A 250 10.16 30.25 -19.13
C PRO A 250 8.75 30.29 -19.74
N GLY A 251 8.11 31.46 -19.72
CA GLY A 251 6.75 31.70 -20.22
C GLY A 251 5.64 31.37 -19.21
N LYS A 252 5.91 30.85 -18.01
CA LYS A 252 4.97 30.56 -16.90
C LYS A 252 3.78 29.63 -17.27
N LYS A 253 3.83 29.00 -18.44
CA LYS A 253 2.85 27.98 -18.87
C LYS A 253 3.31 26.56 -18.60
N SER A 254 4.42 26.39 -17.92
CA SER A 254 4.95 25.11 -17.52
C SER A 254 5.74 25.23 -16.22
N SER A 255 5.87 24.11 -15.51
CA SER A 255 6.69 24.01 -14.30
C SER A 255 7.44 22.70 -14.29
N PHE A 256 8.51 22.65 -13.50
CA PHE A 256 9.28 21.45 -13.28
C PHE A 256 9.41 21.17 -11.78
N PHE A 257 9.60 19.92 -11.46
CA PHE A 257 9.92 19.42 -10.12
C PHE A 257 11.01 18.35 -10.25
N PHE A 258 12.02 18.43 -9.41
CA PHE A 258 13.12 17.48 -9.34
C PHE A 258 13.45 17.15 -7.90
N THR A 259 13.73 15.90 -7.62
CA THR A 259 14.30 15.45 -6.35
C THR A 259 15.18 14.22 -6.55
N GLY A 260 16.27 14.16 -5.80
CA GLY A 260 17.13 12.99 -5.69
C GLY A 260 17.20 12.55 -4.24
N GLN A 261 17.52 11.29 -4.01
CA GLN A 261 17.73 10.71 -2.69
C GLN A 261 18.88 9.70 -2.76
N ARG A 262 19.83 9.84 -1.85
CA ARG A 262 20.82 8.79 -1.56
C ARG A 262 20.64 8.38 -0.11
N HIS A 263 20.42 7.10 0.10
CA HIS A 263 20.17 6.51 1.41
C HIS A 263 21.11 5.32 1.59
N ILE A 264 21.98 5.39 2.59
CA ILE A 264 22.95 4.36 2.93
C ILE A 264 22.55 3.76 4.26
N HIS A 265 22.39 2.46 4.30
CA HIS A 265 22.06 1.70 5.50
C HIS A 265 23.13 0.65 5.73
N ASP A 266 23.90 0.81 6.81
CA ASP A 266 24.75 -0.25 7.36
C ASP A 266 24.01 -0.77 8.59
N GLU A 267 23.56 -2.00 8.55
CA GLU A 267 22.83 -2.68 9.62
C GLU A 267 23.51 -4.04 9.91
N SER A 268 22.97 -4.80 10.85
CA SER A 268 23.47 -6.15 11.14
C SER A 268 22.31 -7.14 11.09
N GLY A 269 22.46 -8.19 10.31
CA GLY A 269 21.68 -9.41 10.44
C GLY A 269 22.10 -10.14 11.71
N ILE A 270 21.16 -10.44 12.60
CA ILE A 270 21.47 -11.16 13.84
C ILE A 270 21.30 -12.64 13.56
N VAL A 271 22.38 -13.39 13.56
CA VAL A 271 22.34 -14.85 13.62
C VAL A 271 21.98 -15.27 15.03
N ASN A 272 21.00 -16.12 15.18
CA ASN A 272 20.60 -16.76 16.41
C ASN A 272 20.18 -18.20 16.08
N ALA A 273 21.17 -19.08 16.06
CA ALA A 273 21.08 -20.44 15.55
C ALA A 273 21.70 -21.42 16.57
N GLU A 274 21.33 -22.69 16.46
CA GLU A 274 21.90 -23.78 17.25
C GLU A 274 22.61 -24.74 16.31
N THR A 275 23.90 -25.05 16.62
CA THR A 275 24.72 -25.99 15.85
C THR A 275 25.21 -27.14 16.73
N LEU A 276 25.89 -28.13 16.15
CA LEU A 276 26.49 -29.23 16.93
C LEU A 276 27.58 -28.72 17.92
N SER A 277 28.16 -27.56 17.67
CA SER A 277 29.12 -26.91 18.57
C SER A 277 28.46 -26.02 19.62
N GLY A 278 27.14 -25.97 19.66
CA GLY A 278 26.32 -25.13 20.54
C GLY A 278 25.77 -23.88 19.83
N PRO A 279 25.21 -22.92 20.61
CA PRO A 279 24.58 -21.76 20.08
C PRO A 279 25.54 -20.83 19.35
N VAL A 280 25.11 -20.35 18.19
CA VAL A 280 25.81 -19.34 17.38
C VAL A 280 24.97 -18.04 17.40
N ILE A 281 25.47 -17.03 18.12
CA ILE A 281 24.88 -15.69 18.15
C ILE A 281 25.89 -14.72 17.58
N ALA A 282 25.61 -14.14 16.42
CA ALA A 282 26.55 -13.26 15.72
C ALA A 282 25.81 -12.08 15.06
N ASN A 283 26.51 -10.95 15.00
CA ASN A 283 26.07 -9.79 14.20
C ASN A 283 26.81 -9.84 12.86
N VAL A 284 26.11 -10.13 11.79
CA VAL A 284 26.66 -10.13 10.42
C VAL A 284 26.40 -8.77 9.80
N PRO A 285 27.41 -8.02 9.36
CA PRO A 285 27.19 -6.75 8.69
C PRO A 285 26.37 -6.92 7.42
N THR A 286 25.27 -6.18 7.32
CA THR A 286 24.41 -6.12 6.13
C THR A 286 24.33 -4.68 5.64
N GLY A 287 24.35 -4.49 4.34
CA GLY A 287 24.23 -3.17 3.71
C GLY A 287 23.03 -3.08 2.79
N HIS A 288 22.43 -1.91 2.75
CA HIS A 288 21.40 -1.57 1.76
C HIS A 288 21.58 -0.13 1.32
N ASP A 289 22.13 0.05 0.15
CA ASP A 289 22.26 1.34 -0.49
C ASP A 289 21.07 1.57 -1.41
N HIS A 290 20.40 2.71 -1.26
CA HIS A 290 19.27 3.10 -2.10
C HIS A 290 19.51 4.48 -2.72
N THR A 291 19.47 4.53 -4.04
CA THR A 291 19.51 5.78 -4.82
C THR A 291 18.20 5.91 -5.57
N SER A 292 17.52 7.04 -5.41
CA SER A 292 16.35 7.31 -6.23
C SER A 292 16.31 8.74 -6.74
N ILE A 293 15.78 8.92 -7.94
CA ILE A 293 15.62 10.20 -8.63
C ILE A 293 14.20 10.27 -9.14
N PHE A 294 13.60 11.44 -9.02
CA PHE A 294 12.30 11.72 -9.62
C PHE A 294 12.30 13.10 -10.23
N SER A 295 11.83 13.18 -11.45
CA SER A 295 11.62 14.44 -12.18
C SER A 295 10.24 14.48 -12.81
N ARG A 296 9.64 15.66 -12.85
CA ARG A 296 8.33 15.91 -13.43
C ARG A 296 8.29 17.25 -14.12
N ILE A 297 7.79 17.28 -15.35
CA ILE A 297 7.47 18.49 -16.09
C ILE A 297 5.97 18.49 -16.34
N GLN A 298 5.35 19.63 -16.07
CA GLN A 298 3.93 19.84 -16.32
C GLN A 298 3.74 21.11 -17.13
N ALA A 299 2.94 21.04 -18.20
CA ALA A 299 2.65 22.13 -19.11
C ALA A 299 1.15 22.37 -19.27
N TRP A 300 0.77 23.64 -19.31
CA TRP A 300 -0.58 24.14 -19.52
C TRP A 300 -0.57 25.11 -20.72
N PRO A 301 -0.59 24.60 -21.96
CA PRO A 301 -0.59 25.49 -23.13
C PRO A 301 -1.83 26.39 -23.16
N ASN A 302 -2.94 25.90 -22.62
CA ASN A 302 -4.19 26.61 -22.36
C ASN A 302 -4.90 26.01 -21.14
N ASP A 303 -6.02 26.58 -20.73
CA ASP A 303 -6.77 26.15 -19.52
C ASP A 303 -7.50 24.80 -19.70
N LEU A 304 -7.61 24.29 -20.91
CA LEU A 304 -8.29 23.04 -21.23
C LEU A 304 -7.33 21.83 -21.25
N ASN A 305 -6.04 22.07 -21.49
CA ASN A 305 -5.05 21.01 -21.69
C ASN A 305 -3.97 21.04 -20.62
N THR A 306 -3.71 19.88 -20.03
CA THR A 306 -2.58 19.66 -19.12
C THR A 306 -1.78 18.46 -19.61
N PHE A 307 -0.50 18.67 -19.85
CA PHE A 307 0.45 17.61 -20.20
C PHE A 307 1.43 17.41 -19.06
N ILE A 308 1.69 16.16 -18.73
CA ILE A 308 2.62 15.78 -17.66
C ILE A 308 3.55 14.70 -18.20
N VAL A 309 4.85 14.90 -17.98
CA VAL A 309 5.87 13.87 -18.18
C VAL A 309 6.60 13.70 -16.86
N SER A 310 6.73 12.46 -16.40
CA SER A 310 7.51 12.14 -15.21
C SER A 310 8.49 11.00 -15.50
N TYR A 311 9.66 11.09 -14.90
CA TYR A 311 10.65 10.04 -14.90
C TYR A 311 11.09 9.74 -13.48
N GLY A 312 11.11 8.46 -13.13
CA GLY A 312 11.61 7.92 -11.87
C GLY A 312 12.71 6.89 -12.09
N PHE A 313 13.75 6.96 -11.30
CA PHE A 313 14.77 5.94 -11.17
C PHE A 313 14.86 5.50 -9.70
N SER A 314 14.99 4.19 -9.46
CA SER A 314 15.28 3.62 -8.16
C SER A 314 16.29 2.50 -8.32
N GLY A 315 17.41 2.59 -7.59
CA GLY A 315 18.46 1.58 -7.54
C GLY A 315 18.70 1.16 -6.10
N HIS A 316 18.72 -0.14 -5.85
CA HIS A 316 18.98 -0.77 -4.56
C HIS A 316 20.14 -1.75 -4.69
N ASP A 317 21.13 -1.58 -3.84
CA ASP A 317 22.30 -2.48 -3.73
C ASP A 317 22.31 -3.07 -2.32
N PHE A 318 22.29 -4.40 -2.23
CA PHE A 318 22.31 -5.13 -0.98
C PHE A 318 23.60 -5.92 -0.82
N SER A 319 24.14 -5.93 0.38
CA SER A 319 25.26 -6.82 0.76
C SER A 319 24.84 -7.68 1.95
N ASN A 320 25.27 -8.96 1.91
CA ASN A 320 24.94 -9.97 2.91
C ASN A 320 23.44 -10.06 3.23
N ARG A 321 22.59 -9.79 2.23
CA ARG A 321 21.16 -9.98 2.35
C ARG A 321 20.88 -11.43 2.71
N ASP A 322 19.85 -11.68 3.50
CA ASP A 322 19.40 -12.98 3.99
C ASP A 322 20.28 -13.61 5.10
N ALA A 323 21.43 -13.03 5.47
CA ALA A 323 22.16 -13.44 6.68
C ALA A 323 21.40 -13.01 7.95
N GLY A 324 21.27 -13.93 8.92
CA GLY A 324 20.57 -13.69 10.19
C GLY A 324 19.46 -14.70 10.48
N GLY A 325 18.91 -14.70 11.68
CA GLY A 325 18.04 -15.77 12.15
C GLY A 325 18.79 -17.09 12.18
N PHE A 326 18.31 -18.09 11.47
CA PHE A 326 18.97 -19.39 11.31
C PHE A 326 20.07 -19.37 10.24
N ASN A 327 20.09 -18.40 9.34
CA ASN A 327 21.07 -18.30 8.28
C ASN A 327 22.42 -17.80 8.82
N LEU A 328 23.42 -18.63 8.76
CA LEU A 328 24.80 -18.26 9.10
C LEU A 328 25.37 -17.23 8.10
N ALA A 329 26.50 -16.64 8.41
CA ALA A 329 27.07 -15.52 7.63
C ALA A 329 27.31 -15.85 6.15
N GLU A 330 27.72 -17.07 5.84
CA GLU A 330 28.00 -17.55 4.48
C GLU A 330 26.72 -17.68 3.59
N ARG A 331 25.52 -17.61 4.17
CA ARG A 331 24.25 -17.56 3.45
C ARG A 331 23.92 -16.18 2.90
N GLY A 332 24.67 -15.16 3.33
CA GLY A 332 24.47 -13.79 2.86
C GLY A 332 24.78 -13.64 1.38
N ILE A 333 23.92 -12.95 0.64
CA ILE A 333 24.06 -12.69 -0.80
C ILE A 333 24.19 -11.21 -1.11
N ALA A 334 24.82 -10.90 -2.24
CA ALA A 334 24.67 -9.62 -2.90
C ALA A 334 23.39 -9.64 -3.73
N ALA A 335 22.68 -8.52 -3.78
CA ALA A 335 21.54 -8.35 -4.66
C ALA A 335 21.46 -6.91 -5.16
N GLU A 336 21.03 -6.75 -6.39
CA GLU A 336 20.86 -5.46 -7.05
C GLU A 336 19.45 -5.39 -7.66
N LYS A 337 18.85 -4.21 -7.60
CA LYS A 337 17.56 -3.96 -8.23
C LYS A 337 17.58 -2.55 -8.83
N HIS A 338 17.31 -2.45 -10.12
CA HIS A 338 17.22 -1.19 -10.83
C HIS A 338 15.85 -1.07 -11.48
N LYS A 339 15.18 0.07 -11.26
CA LYS A 339 13.87 0.34 -11.85
C LYS A 339 13.83 1.72 -12.47
N HIS A 340 13.38 1.76 -13.71
CA HIS A 340 13.09 2.97 -14.44
C HIS A 340 11.59 3.06 -14.71
N THR A 341 11.00 4.21 -14.43
CA THR A 341 9.58 4.47 -14.68
C THR A 341 9.44 5.75 -15.50
N LEU A 342 8.82 5.66 -16.67
CA LEU A 342 8.48 6.81 -17.50
C LEU A 342 6.97 6.89 -17.61
N THR A 343 6.40 8.07 -17.33
CA THR A 343 4.98 8.30 -17.49
C THR A 343 4.71 9.52 -18.35
N PHE A 344 3.70 9.45 -19.18
CA PHE A 344 3.13 10.57 -19.90
C PHE A 344 1.63 10.60 -19.64
N SER A 345 1.10 11.75 -19.24
CA SER A 345 -0.34 11.92 -19.12
C SER A 345 -0.81 13.19 -19.78
N HIS A 346 -1.99 13.12 -20.37
CA HIS A 346 -2.67 14.25 -20.97
C HIS A 346 -4.08 14.34 -20.41
N ARG A 347 -4.42 15.48 -19.86
CA ARG A 347 -5.77 15.81 -19.43
C ARG A 347 -6.36 16.85 -20.36
N LEU A 348 -7.52 16.54 -20.89
CA LEU A 348 -8.36 17.45 -21.68
C LEU A 348 -9.65 17.73 -20.91
N LEU A 349 -9.93 19.02 -20.68
CA LEU A 349 -11.21 19.51 -20.20
C LEU A 349 -11.94 20.16 -21.39
N ARG A 350 -13.13 19.66 -21.72
CA ARG A 350 -13.93 20.22 -22.84
C ARG A 350 -15.31 20.60 -22.37
N ALA A 351 -15.60 21.90 -22.39
CA ALA A 351 -16.76 22.46 -21.73
C ALA A 351 -16.81 22.04 -20.24
N SER A 352 -17.79 22.48 -19.48
CA SER A 352 -17.94 22.12 -18.06
C SER A 352 -18.28 20.64 -17.83
N GLN A 353 -18.52 19.87 -18.88
CA GLN A 353 -19.14 18.54 -18.80
C GLN A 353 -18.22 17.37 -19.10
N TRP A 354 -17.14 17.58 -19.87
CA TRP A 354 -16.28 16.50 -20.29
C TRP A 354 -14.85 16.65 -19.76
N GLN A 355 -14.37 15.59 -19.13
CA GLN A 355 -12.95 15.42 -18.81
C GLN A 355 -12.47 14.11 -19.46
N ASN A 356 -11.30 14.16 -20.09
CA ASN A 356 -10.63 12.98 -20.60
C ASN A 356 -9.20 12.97 -20.07
N ASP A 357 -8.80 11.85 -19.49
CA ASP A 357 -7.47 11.59 -18.97
C ASP A 357 -6.86 10.42 -19.74
N PHE A 358 -5.76 10.67 -20.44
CA PHE A 358 -4.95 9.67 -21.10
C PHE A 358 -3.65 9.45 -20.30
N LEU A 359 -3.25 8.21 -20.12
CA LEU A 359 -2.03 7.82 -19.42
C LEU A 359 -1.27 6.78 -20.25
N PHE A 360 0.00 7.03 -20.46
CA PHE A 360 0.99 6.05 -20.91
C PHE A 360 2.01 5.84 -19.80
N GLY A 361 2.31 4.59 -19.48
CA GLY A 361 3.33 4.18 -18.52
C GLY A 361 4.28 3.16 -19.12
N PHE A 362 5.58 3.34 -18.88
CA PHE A 362 6.62 2.37 -19.17
C PHE A 362 7.45 2.13 -17.91
N ILE A 363 7.63 0.87 -17.55
CA ILE A 363 8.45 0.43 -16.42
C ILE A 363 9.46 -0.58 -16.95
N ASN A 364 10.75 -0.39 -16.66
CA ASN A 364 11.80 -1.37 -16.82
C ASN A 364 12.35 -1.71 -15.43
N ASN A 365 12.30 -2.97 -15.05
CA ASN A 365 12.79 -3.47 -13.77
C ASN A 365 13.83 -4.56 -14.02
N GLU A 366 15.02 -4.39 -13.47
CA GLU A 366 16.14 -5.33 -13.56
C GLU A 366 16.50 -5.76 -12.14
N ASP A 367 16.41 -7.06 -11.89
CA ASP A 367 16.71 -7.68 -10.60
C ASP A 367 17.85 -8.68 -10.77
N HIS A 368 18.83 -8.67 -9.86
CA HIS A 368 19.89 -9.65 -9.76
C HIS A 368 20.06 -10.04 -8.29
N ALA A 369 20.16 -11.33 -7.98
CA ALA A 369 20.37 -11.79 -6.62
C ALA A 369 21.26 -13.04 -6.60
N GLY A 370 22.25 -13.06 -5.70
CA GLY A 370 23.14 -14.18 -5.47
C GLY A 370 24.20 -14.40 -6.57
N ALA A 371 24.84 -15.55 -6.50
CA ALA A 371 25.85 -15.99 -7.44
C ALA A 371 25.82 -17.54 -7.54
N ALA A 372 26.50 -18.09 -8.55
CA ALA A 372 26.62 -19.53 -8.67
C ALA A 372 27.31 -20.13 -7.43
N ALA A 373 26.59 -21.00 -6.72
CA ALA A 373 27.13 -21.71 -5.57
C ALA A 373 28.18 -22.77 -6.01
N THR A 374 29.25 -22.89 -5.27
CA THR A 374 30.36 -23.82 -5.57
C THR A 374 30.30 -25.12 -4.76
N ALA A 375 29.42 -25.17 -3.77
CA ALA A 375 29.20 -26.35 -2.91
C ALA A 375 27.70 -26.41 -2.53
N PRO A 376 27.22 -27.59 -2.13
CA PRO A 376 25.87 -27.74 -1.61
C PRO A 376 25.61 -26.90 -0.37
N ALA A 377 24.38 -26.40 -0.26
CA ALA A 377 23.88 -25.78 0.95
C ALA A 377 23.48 -26.87 1.97
N ILE A 378 23.41 -26.50 3.24
CA ILE A 378 22.94 -27.37 4.33
C ILE A 378 21.85 -26.61 5.08
N ASP A 379 20.69 -27.22 5.18
CA ASP A 379 19.56 -26.72 5.98
C ASP A 379 19.20 -27.75 7.04
N VAL A 380 19.35 -27.40 8.32
CA VAL A 380 18.87 -28.18 9.47
C VAL A 380 17.64 -27.47 10.00
N SER A 381 16.49 -28.14 9.95
CA SER A 381 15.18 -27.51 10.13
C SER A 381 15.12 -26.65 11.38
N ASP A 382 14.84 -25.36 11.17
CA ASP A 382 14.73 -24.33 12.20
C ASP A 382 15.81 -24.37 13.31
N ALA A 383 17.01 -24.88 12.98
CA ALA A 383 18.19 -24.87 13.84
C ALA A 383 19.29 -23.97 13.25
N PHE A 384 19.76 -24.27 12.04
CA PHE A 384 20.70 -23.44 11.29
C PHE A 384 20.69 -23.76 9.80
N SER A 385 21.10 -22.78 8.99
CA SER A 385 21.40 -22.95 7.56
C SER A 385 22.85 -22.49 7.29
N SER A 386 23.63 -23.30 6.63
CA SER A 386 25.05 -23.07 6.35
C SER A 386 25.43 -23.37 4.90
N GLY A 387 26.70 -23.11 4.54
CA GLY A 387 27.20 -23.20 3.19
C GLY A 387 26.74 -22.00 2.31
N PRO A 388 27.15 -21.95 1.03
CA PRO A 388 26.77 -20.85 0.14
C PRO A 388 25.25 -20.82 -0.08
N SER A 389 24.68 -19.62 -0.24
CA SER A 389 23.28 -19.49 -0.59
C SER A 389 22.97 -20.19 -1.93
N PRO A 390 21.90 -20.95 -2.03
CA PRO A 390 21.52 -21.58 -3.29
C PRO A 390 20.91 -20.57 -4.30
N THR A 391 20.71 -19.31 -3.93
CA THR A 391 20.05 -18.31 -4.77
C THR A 391 20.97 -17.78 -5.85
N PHE A 392 20.53 -17.88 -7.11
CA PHE A 392 21.17 -17.20 -8.25
C PHE A 392 20.14 -16.86 -9.32
N THR A 393 19.67 -15.63 -9.30
CA THR A 393 18.59 -15.17 -10.19
C THR A 393 18.96 -13.88 -10.90
N ARG A 394 18.46 -13.70 -12.11
CA ARG A 394 18.44 -12.45 -12.88
C ARG A 394 17.08 -12.34 -13.56
N ALA A 395 16.51 -11.16 -13.58
CA ALA A 395 15.29 -10.94 -14.33
C ALA A 395 15.22 -9.51 -14.88
N THR A 396 14.79 -9.39 -16.12
CA THR A 396 14.40 -8.11 -16.73
C THR A 396 12.91 -8.16 -17.01
N ARG A 397 12.18 -7.17 -16.49
CA ARG A 397 10.72 -7.08 -16.64
C ARG A 397 10.37 -5.71 -17.18
N GLN A 398 9.74 -5.69 -18.36
CA GLN A 398 9.29 -4.49 -19.04
C GLN A 398 7.77 -4.48 -19.06
N SER A 399 7.17 -3.40 -18.58
CA SER A 399 5.72 -3.23 -18.54
C SER A 399 5.31 -1.97 -19.30
N PHE A 400 4.37 -2.12 -20.21
CA PHE A 400 3.72 -1.03 -20.94
C PHE A 400 2.27 -0.94 -20.50
N THR A 401 1.81 0.25 -20.18
CA THR A 401 0.42 0.52 -19.79
C THR A 401 -0.13 1.67 -20.62
N LEU A 402 -1.28 1.46 -21.22
CA LEU A 402 -2.07 2.50 -21.87
C LEU A 402 -3.42 2.56 -21.17
N GLU A 403 -3.82 3.72 -20.70
CA GLU A 403 -5.12 3.94 -20.08
C GLU A 403 -5.77 5.20 -20.61
N ASN A 404 -7.07 5.11 -20.87
CA ASN A 404 -7.90 6.27 -21.15
C ASN A 404 -9.15 6.22 -20.29
N THR A 405 -9.41 7.32 -19.59
CA THR A 405 -10.61 7.52 -18.76
C THR A 405 -11.33 8.78 -19.23
N ALA A 406 -12.62 8.66 -19.48
CA ALA A 406 -13.46 9.80 -19.76
C ALA A 406 -14.54 9.94 -18.69
N ARG A 407 -14.85 11.17 -18.32
CA ARG A 407 -15.92 11.53 -17.37
C ARG A 407 -16.84 12.56 -17.98
N TYR A 408 -18.14 12.29 -17.89
CA TYR A 408 -19.19 13.18 -18.35
C TYR A 408 -20.10 13.57 -17.18
N LEU A 409 -20.28 14.87 -16.97
CA LEU A 409 -21.17 15.45 -15.96
C LEU A 409 -22.50 15.79 -16.61
N GLY A 410 -23.52 14.95 -16.40
CA GLY A 410 -24.86 15.14 -16.95
C GLY A 410 -25.63 16.26 -16.24
N HIS A 411 -26.61 16.83 -16.94
CA HIS A 411 -27.43 17.93 -16.41
C HIS A 411 -28.34 17.56 -15.23
N THR A 412 -28.58 16.25 -15.00
CA THR A 412 -29.58 15.75 -14.03
C THR A 412 -28.95 15.13 -12.78
N GLY A 413 -27.73 15.56 -12.40
CA GLY A 413 -27.03 15.02 -11.21
C GLY A 413 -26.32 13.69 -11.45
N HIS A 414 -26.20 13.23 -12.69
CA HIS A 414 -25.42 12.07 -13.09
C HIS A 414 -23.97 12.44 -13.43
N ALA A 415 -23.04 11.62 -13.00
CA ALA A 415 -21.63 11.72 -13.37
C ALA A 415 -21.16 10.36 -13.91
N PHE A 416 -21.20 10.23 -15.22
CA PHE A 416 -20.74 9.02 -15.92
C PHE A 416 -19.22 9.01 -16.02
N SER A 417 -18.63 7.88 -15.73
CA SER A 417 -17.20 7.63 -15.92
C SER A 417 -17.04 6.31 -16.68
N PHE A 418 -16.18 6.28 -17.66
CA PHE A 418 -15.84 5.06 -18.40
C PHE A 418 -14.38 5.11 -18.82
N GLY A 419 -13.78 3.95 -18.92
CA GLY A 419 -12.38 3.86 -19.31
C GLY A 419 -11.96 2.46 -19.71
N ALA A 420 -10.79 2.40 -20.31
CA ALA A 420 -10.14 1.17 -20.70
C ALA A 420 -8.65 1.26 -20.41
N ARG A 421 -8.05 0.12 -20.01
CA ARG A 421 -6.61 -0.04 -19.80
C ARG A 421 -6.12 -1.26 -20.56
N LEU A 422 -4.99 -1.12 -21.23
CA LEU A 422 -4.24 -2.19 -21.87
C LEU A 422 -2.88 -2.28 -21.19
N ARG A 423 -2.44 -3.49 -20.91
CA ARG A 423 -1.13 -3.79 -20.32
C ARG A 423 -0.42 -4.88 -21.11
N SER A 424 0.88 -4.70 -21.29
CA SER A 424 1.77 -5.70 -21.86
C SER A 424 3.01 -5.80 -20.97
N ASP A 425 3.26 -6.98 -20.43
CA ASP A 425 4.45 -7.30 -19.64
C ASP A 425 5.32 -8.28 -20.43
N ARG A 426 6.58 -7.92 -20.65
CA ARG A 426 7.62 -8.81 -21.16
C ARG A 426 8.53 -9.19 -20.00
N VAL A 427 8.79 -10.48 -19.86
CA VAL A 427 9.66 -11.04 -18.83
C VAL A 427 10.74 -11.87 -19.48
N ASP A 428 11.98 -11.55 -19.14
CA ASP A 428 13.16 -12.37 -19.44
C ASP A 428 13.78 -12.76 -18.10
N ALA A 429 13.68 -14.02 -17.72
CA ALA A 429 14.12 -14.54 -16.42
C ALA A 429 15.20 -15.61 -16.59
N PHE A 430 16.17 -15.56 -15.68
CA PHE A 430 17.20 -16.57 -15.49
C PHE A 430 17.21 -16.97 -14.01
N ASP A 431 17.02 -18.27 -13.74
CA ASP A 431 17.04 -18.81 -12.37
C ASP A 431 17.89 -20.09 -12.31
N ALA A 432 19.15 -19.93 -11.97
CA ALA A 432 20.08 -21.01 -11.71
C ALA A 432 20.20 -21.32 -10.21
N SER A 433 19.16 -21.03 -9.43
CA SER A 433 19.13 -21.36 -8.02
C SER A 433 19.19 -22.85 -7.79
N ASN A 434 19.86 -23.25 -6.73
CA ASN A 434 20.02 -24.64 -6.28
C ASN A 434 20.72 -25.59 -7.30
N PHE A 435 21.59 -25.08 -8.17
CA PHE A 435 22.38 -25.87 -9.09
C PHE A 435 23.55 -26.62 -8.42
N ALA A 436 23.97 -26.21 -7.24
CA ALA A 436 24.93 -26.92 -6.40
C ALA A 436 24.26 -27.93 -5.45
N GLY A 437 22.94 -27.80 -5.26
CA GLY A 437 22.13 -28.64 -4.39
C GLY A 437 22.05 -28.13 -2.94
N THR A 438 21.06 -28.69 -2.22
CA THR A 438 20.83 -28.42 -0.79
C THR A 438 20.52 -29.72 -0.08
N TYR A 439 21.23 -30.02 1.01
CA TYR A 439 20.87 -31.06 1.96
C TYR A 439 19.91 -30.51 3.01
N GLU A 440 18.81 -31.23 3.24
CA GLU A 440 17.79 -30.92 4.24
C GLU A 440 17.81 -31.98 5.33
N PHE A 441 18.01 -31.57 6.59
CA PHE A 441 18.01 -32.44 7.77
C PHE A 441 16.82 -32.07 8.68
N ALA A 442 16.19 -33.11 9.26
CA ALA A 442 15.03 -32.93 10.14
C ALA A 442 15.41 -32.15 11.43
N ASP A 443 16.58 -32.45 11.98
CA ASP A 443 17.07 -31.88 13.25
C ASP A 443 18.58 -31.97 13.38
N LEU A 444 19.12 -31.44 14.48
CA LEU A 444 20.54 -31.50 14.81
C LEU A 444 21.04 -32.95 15.01
N LYS A 445 20.19 -33.86 15.43
CA LYS A 445 20.56 -35.26 15.66
C LYS A 445 20.78 -36.01 14.34
N SER A 446 19.89 -35.81 13.38
CA SER A 446 20.01 -36.33 12.03
C SER A 446 21.21 -35.75 11.32
N TYR A 447 21.52 -34.45 11.52
CA TYR A 447 22.71 -33.81 11.01
C TYR A 447 23.98 -34.41 11.64
N ALA A 448 24.03 -34.66 12.95
CA ALA A 448 25.16 -35.31 13.63
C ALA A 448 25.36 -36.74 13.14
N ALA A 449 24.28 -37.44 12.80
CA ALA A 449 24.31 -38.79 12.27
C ALA A 449 24.69 -38.86 10.76
N GLY A 450 24.68 -37.73 10.07
CA GLY A 450 24.86 -37.65 8.62
C GLY A 450 23.74 -38.30 7.81
N THR A 451 22.53 -38.23 8.31
CA THR A 451 21.29 -38.80 7.72
C THR A 451 20.33 -37.70 7.29
N PRO A 452 20.54 -37.03 6.14
CA PRO A 452 19.62 -36.02 5.65
C PRO A 452 18.29 -36.65 5.19
N LEU A 453 17.21 -35.91 5.31
CA LEU A 453 15.90 -36.28 4.75
C LEU A 453 15.93 -36.25 3.23
N PHE A 454 16.46 -35.14 2.70
CA PHE A 454 16.45 -34.90 1.27
C PHE A 454 17.76 -34.27 0.79
N PHE A 455 18.06 -34.51 -0.49
CA PHE A 455 18.95 -33.68 -1.27
C PHE A 455 18.21 -33.18 -2.50
N ARG A 456 18.09 -31.85 -2.62
CA ARG A 456 17.41 -31.20 -3.75
C ARG A 456 18.42 -30.52 -4.65
N ILE A 457 18.25 -30.64 -5.96
CA ILE A 457 19.14 -29.99 -6.91
C ILE A 457 18.39 -29.68 -8.21
N ASN A 458 18.70 -28.56 -8.80
CA ASN A 458 18.18 -28.17 -10.11
C ASN A 458 19.19 -28.49 -11.22
N ARG A 459 18.71 -28.96 -12.37
CA ARG A 459 19.50 -29.29 -13.54
C ARG A 459 18.80 -28.91 -14.83
N GLY A 460 19.51 -28.31 -15.78
CA GLY A 460 19.01 -28.03 -17.12
C GLY A 460 19.14 -26.56 -17.51
N ASP A 461 18.22 -26.04 -18.31
CA ASP A 461 18.21 -24.65 -18.80
C ASP A 461 17.48 -23.74 -17.84
N PRO A 462 18.17 -22.76 -17.22
CA PRO A 462 17.59 -21.82 -16.25
C PRO A 462 16.86 -20.61 -16.88
N ASN A 463 16.67 -20.58 -18.21
CA ASN A 463 16.11 -19.43 -18.88
C ASN A 463 14.60 -19.59 -19.16
N ALA A 464 13.84 -18.53 -18.93
CA ALA A 464 12.46 -18.42 -19.36
C ALA A 464 12.16 -17.01 -19.88
N ALA A 465 11.52 -16.94 -21.06
CA ALA A 465 11.07 -15.68 -21.63
C ALA A 465 9.61 -15.80 -22.07
N PHE A 466 8.79 -14.80 -21.69
CA PHE A 466 7.37 -14.79 -22.01
C PHE A 466 6.77 -13.40 -22.03
N ASN A 467 5.58 -13.27 -22.61
CA ASN A 467 4.79 -12.06 -22.59
C ASN A 467 3.43 -12.34 -21.94
N LEU A 468 2.97 -11.35 -21.15
CA LEU A 468 1.62 -11.33 -20.58
C LEU A 468 0.88 -10.11 -21.10
N TYR A 469 -0.41 -10.29 -21.39
CA TYR A 469 -1.28 -9.21 -21.83
C TYR A 469 -2.48 -9.12 -20.91
N GLY A 470 -2.86 -7.89 -20.57
CA GLY A 470 -4.07 -7.57 -19.81
C GLY A 470 -4.88 -6.51 -20.53
N ALA A 471 -6.19 -6.65 -20.49
CA ALA A 471 -7.14 -5.67 -20.99
C ALA A 471 -8.32 -5.56 -20.03
N ASN A 472 -8.67 -4.35 -19.65
CA ASN A 472 -9.83 -4.14 -18.82
C ASN A 472 -10.60 -2.89 -19.23
N GLY A 473 -11.87 -2.88 -18.90
CA GLY A 473 -12.76 -1.76 -19.18
C GLY A 473 -13.80 -1.61 -18.07
N TYR A 474 -14.28 -0.38 -17.87
CA TYR A 474 -15.31 -0.13 -16.88
C TYR A 474 -16.26 0.98 -17.33
N VAL A 475 -17.45 0.93 -16.74
CA VAL A 475 -18.46 2.01 -16.78
C VAL A 475 -18.98 2.22 -15.38
N GLN A 476 -19.15 3.49 -14.98
CA GLN A 476 -19.68 3.86 -13.67
C GLN A 476 -20.59 5.08 -13.82
N ASP A 477 -21.70 5.07 -13.11
CA ASP A 477 -22.57 6.23 -12.92
C ASP A 477 -22.64 6.56 -11.43
N GLU A 478 -22.32 7.80 -11.10
CA GLU A 478 -22.53 8.39 -9.79
C GLU A 478 -23.70 9.36 -9.89
N VAL A 479 -24.84 8.98 -9.31
CA VAL A 479 -26.07 9.78 -9.38
C VAL A 479 -26.40 10.39 -8.04
N ARG A 480 -26.59 11.70 -8.04
CA ARG A 480 -27.10 12.46 -6.90
C ARG A 480 -28.61 12.51 -6.96
N VAL A 481 -29.25 11.49 -6.38
CA VAL A 481 -30.71 11.34 -6.37
C VAL A 481 -31.39 12.48 -5.58
N ARG A 482 -30.73 12.88 -4.48
CA ARG A 482 -31.14 14.04 -3.63
C ARG A 482 -29.87 14.72 -3.11
N PRO A 483 -29.97 15.99 -2.62
CA PRO A 483 -28.81 16.64 -2.00
C PRO A 483 -28.16 15.83 -0.88
N GLN A 484 -28.93 14.95 -0.23
CA GLN A 484 -28.50 14.11 0.88
C GLN A 484 -28.10 12.69 0.45
N LEU A 485 -28.42 12.23 -0.78
CA LEU A 485 -28.26 10.85 -1.22
C LEU A 485 -27.51 10.77 -2.54
N THR A 486 -26.34 10.17 -2.52
CA THR A 486 -25.58 9.80 -3.72
C THR A 486 -25.54 8.28 -3.82
N LEU A 487 -25.84 7.77 -5.00
CA LEU A 487 -25.72 6.35 -5.36
C LEU A 487 -24.62 6.20 -6.42
N THR A 488 -23.89 5.12 -6.36
CA THR A 488 -22.86 4.77 -7.36
C THR A 488 -23.13 3.38 -7.89
N PHE A 489 -23.17 3.22 -9.20
CA PHE A 489 -23.31 1.95 -9.91
C PHE A 489 -22.11 1.79 -10.81
N GLY A 490 -21.43 0.66 -10.72
CA GLY A 490 -20.26 0.37 -11.52
C GLY A 490 -20.27 -1.04 -12.08
N LEU A 491 -19.74 -1.19 -13.27
CA LEU A 491 -19.47 -2.49 -13.88
C LEU A 491 -18.08 -2.44 -14.50
N ARG A 492 -17.28 -3.45 -14.18
CA ARG A 492 -15.93 -3.61 -14.71
C ARG A 492 -15.78 -5.01 -15.30
N TYR A 493 -14.96 -5.13 -16.32
CA TYR A 493 -14.54 -6.39 -16.91
C TYR A 493 -13.02 -6.44 -16.99
N ASP A 494 -12.41 -7.52 -16.50
CA ASP A 494 -10.98 -7.76 -16.49
C ASP A 494 -10.66 -9.01 -17.29
N TRP A 495 -9.66 -8.90 -18.18
CA TRP A 495 -9.15 -10.00 -19.00
C TRP A 495 -7.63 -10.02 -18.94
N GLN A 496 -7.06 -11.21 -18.88
CA GLN A 496 -5.62 -11.45 -19.00
C GLN A 496 -5.34 -12.66 -19.90
N SER A 497 -4.15 -12.67 -20.51
CA SER A 497 -3.62 -13.87 -21.15
C SER A 497 -3.29 -14.93 -20.10
N MET A 498 -3.10 -16.20 -20.51
CA MET A 498 -2.75 -17.34 -19.66
C MET A 498 -3.88 -17.87 -18.74
N VAL A 499 -4.99 -17.17 -18.62
CA VAL A 499 -6.17 -17.64 -17.89
C VAL A 499 -7.35 -17.72 -18.84
N ASN A 500 -7.92 -18.92 -18.99
CA ASN A 500 -9.06 -19.13 -19.87
C ASN A 500 -10.41 -18.82 -19.21
N ASP A 501 -10.42 -17.86 -18.28
CA ASP A 501 -11.64 -17.38 -17.64
C ASP A 501 -12.16 -16.12 -18.34
N LYS A 502 -13.38 -16.22 -18.89
CA LYS A 502 -14.04 -15.12 -19.61
C LYS A 502 -15.18 -14.49 -18.79
N LYS A 503 -15.39 -14.92 -17.52
CA LYS A 503 -16.53 -14.51 -16.70
C LYS A 503 -16.18 -13.45 -15.66
N ASN A 504 -15.11 -12.70 -15.86
CA ASN A 504 -14.56 -11.73 -14.90
C ASN A 504 -15.33 -10.40 -14.90
N LEU A 505 -16.66 -10.46 -14.80
CA LEU A 505 -17.49 -9.29 -14.55
C LEU A 505 -17.47 -8.92 -13.08
N ALA A 506 -17.30 -7.64 -12.79
CA ALA A 506 -17.17 -7.09 -11.44
C ALA A 506 -18.21 -5.96 -11.22
N PRO A 507 -19.48 -6.31 -10.94
CA PRO A 507 -20.50 -5.34 -10.58
C PRO A 507 -20.22 -4.73 -9.21
N ARG A 508 -20.53 -3.43 -9.05
CA ARG A 508 -20.33 -2.68 -7.81
C ARG A 508 -21.48 -1.71 -7.58
N PHE A 509 -21.87 -1.58 -6.34
CA PHE A 509 -22.87 -0.63 -5.88
C PHE A 509 -22.39 0.04 -4.60
N ALA A 510 -22.63 1.33 -4.48
CA ALA A 510 -22.38 2.04 -3.24
C ALA A 510 -23.36 3.18 -3.03
N PHE A 511 -23.49 3.62 -1.78
CA PHE A 511 -24.28 4.77 -1.41
C PHE A 511 -23.60 5.64 -0.36
N ALA A 512 -23.93 6.93 -0.38
CA ALA A 512 -23.63 7.88 0.69
C ALA A 512 -24.87 8.67 1.02
N TYR A 513 -25.31 8.65 2.28
CA TYR A 513 -26.52 9.31 2.74
C TYR A 513 -26.26 10.17 3.98
N ALA A 514 -26.55 11.45 3.89
CA ALA A 514 -26.47 12.44 4.97
C ALA A 514 -27.87 12.90 5.37
N PRO A 515 -28.54 12.25 6.35
CA PRO A 515 -29.94 12.50 6.69
C PRO A 515 -30.21 13.91 7.20
N GLU A 516 -29.20 14.55 7.78
CA GLU A 516 -29.33 15.91 8.34
C GLU A 516 -28.79 16.95 7.36
N ASN A 517 -29.48 18.10 7.25
CA ASN A 517 -29.01 19.22 6.42
C ASN A 517 -27.62 19.76 6.84
N HIS A 518 -27.20 19.49 8.06
CA HIS A 518 -25.89 19.92 8.60
C HIS A 518 -24.77 18.89 8.41
N LYS A 519 -25.03 17.77 7.75
CA LYS A 519 -24.08 16.71 7.45
C LYS A 519 -23.27 16.20 8.67
N LYS A 520 -23.87 16.28 9.87
CA LYS A 520 -23.25 15.79 11.12
C LYS A 520 -23.20 14.27 11.21
N THR A 521 -24.13 13.60 10.51
CA THR A 521 -24.21 12.15 10.42
C THR A 521 -24.16 11.76 8.96
N ILE A 522 -23.32 10.80 8.61
CA ILE A 522 -23.22 10.26 7.27
C ILE A 522 -23.26 8.72 7.36
N LEU A 523 -24.17 8.12 6.63
CA LEU A 523 -24.25 6.69 6.43
C LEU A 523 -23.64 6.36 5.07
N ARG A 524 -22.75 5.40 5.02
CA ARG A 524 -22.14 4.92 3.78
C ARG A 524 -22.18 3.41 3.73
N GLY A 525 -22.13 2.87 2.55
CA GLY A 525 -21.98 1.43 2.36
C GLY A 525 -21.95 1.06 0.90
N GLY A 526 -21.72 -0.20 0.67
CA GLY A 526 -21.68 -0.74 -0.67
C GLY A 526 -21.45 -2.25 -0.68
N VAL A 527 -21.50 -2.78 -1.89
CA VAL A 527 -21.18 -4.16 -2.22
C VAL A 527 -20.48 -4.19 -3.57
N GLY A 528 -19.51 -5.05 -3.73
CA GLY A 528 -18.78 -5.16 -4.99
C GLY A 528 -18.05 -6.48 -5.14
N ILE A 529 -17.77 -6.81 -6.39
CA ILE A 529 -16.91 -7.91 -6.80
C ILE A 529 -15.64 -7.29 -7.41
N PHE A 530 -14.51 -7.88 -7.07
CA PHE A 530 -13.18 -7.46 -7.53
C PHE A 530 -12.44 -8.69 -8.01
N ASN A 531 -11.96 -8.66 -9.26
CA ASN A 531 -11.18 -9.75 -9.83
C ASN A 531 -9.70 -9.40 -9.78
N ASP A 532 -8.88 -10.44 -9.61
CA ASP A 532 -7.44 -10.32 -9.53
C ASP A 532 -6.76 -11.09 -10.67
N ASP A 533 -5.51 -10.75 -10.97
CA ASP A 533 -4.76 -11.36 -12.05
C ASP A 533 -3.98 -12.59 -11.55
N LEU A 534 -3.67 -13.53 -12.47
CA LEU A 534 -2.64 -14.56 -12.23
C LEU A 534 -1.28 -13.86 -12.15
N PRO A 535 -0.55 -13.97 -11.03
CA PRO A 535 0.75 -13.36 -10.87
C PRO A 535 1.76 -13.86 -11.91
N ARG A 536 2.61 -12.95 -12.40
CA ARG A 536 3.72 -13.26 -13.32
C ARG A 536 4.60 -14.40 -12.80
N SER A 537 4.85 -14.45 -11.48
CA SER A 537 5.66 -15.47 -10.82
C SER A 537 5.12 -16.89 -10.99
N ALA A 538 3.78 -17.05 -11.12
CA ALA A 538 3.19 -18.38 -11.41
C ALA A 538 3.57 -18.86 -12.82
N VAL A 539 3.46 -17.98 -13.81
CA VAL A 539 3.82 -18.28 -15.19
C VAL A 539 5.33 -18.51 -15.32
N GLU A 540 6.15 -17.62 -14.73
CA GLU A 540 7.59 -17.72 -14.70
C GLU A 540 8.04 -19.08 -14.13
N ARG A 541 7.54 -19.45 -12.95
CA ARG A 541 7.92 -20.70 -12.30
C ARG A 541 7.46 -21.94 -13.06
N SER A 542 6.27 -21.90 -13.68
CA SER A 542 5.77 -23.03 -14.48
C SER A 542 6.55 -23.22 -15.79
N LEU A 543 7.12 -22.16 -16.34
CA LEU A 543 7.97 -22.22 -17.54
C LEU A 543 9.42 -22.59 -17.20
N LEU A 544 9.93 -22.15 -16.05
CA LEU A 544 11.26 -22.50 -15.56
C LEU A 544 11.31 -23.97 -15.16
N VAL A 545 10.47 -24.39 -14.22
CA VAL A 545 10.49 -25.77 -13.66
C VAL A 545 9.44 -26.62 -14.36
N ASP A 546 9.57 -26.81 -15.67
CA ASP A 546 8.63 -27.59 -16.48
C ASP A 546 8.89 -29.11 -16.40
N GLY A 547 9.97 -29.53 -15.73
CA GLY A 547 10.38 -30.93 -15.61
C GLY A 547 11.03 -31.52 -16.87
N ILE A 548 11.23 -30.73 -17.90
CA ILE A 548 11.87 -31.08 -19.16
C ILE A 548 13.14 -30.29 -19.39
N ARG A 549 13.03 -28.97 -19.52
CA ARG A 549 14.16 -28.06 -19.72
C ARG A 549 14.93 -27.85 -18.42
N LEU A 550 14.24 -27.43 -17.36
CA LEU A 550 14.77 -27.38 -16.00
C LEU A 550 14.05 -28.42 -15.13
N ARG A 551 14.82 -29.27 -14.47
CA ARG A 551 14.36 -30.37 -13.64
C ARG A 551 14.80 -30.15 -12.21
N GLU A 552 13.87 -30.16 -11.29
CA GLU A 552 14.17 -30.32 -9.88
C GLU A 552 14.27 -31.81 -9.60
N VAL A 553 15.42 -32.24 -9.08
CA VAL A 553 15.68 -33.60 -8.65
C VAL A 553 15.73 -33.64 -7.13
N VAL A 554 14.96 -34.52 -6.53
CA VAL A 554 14.92 -34.75 -5.08
C VAL A 554 15.32 -36.19 -4.80
N ILE A 555 16.30 -36.38 -3.95
CA ILE A 555 16.76 -37.69 -3.48
C ILE A 555 16.35 -37.81 -2.03
N ALA A 556 15.51 -38.76 -1.67
CA ALA A 556 15.18 -39.10 -0.28
C ALA A 556 16.30 -39.97 0.31
N ASP A 557 16.55 -39.78 1.61
CA ASP A 557 17.59 -40.52 2.35
C ASP A 557 18.96 -40.58 1.63
N PRO A 558 19.49 -39.41 1.14
CA PRO A 558 20.69 -39.39 0.36
C PRO A 558 21.94 -39.72 1.22
N SER A 559 22.96 -40.28 0.63
CA SER A 559 24.26 -40.37 1.27
C SER A 559 24.84 -38.97 1.52
N PHE A 560 25.47 -38.77 2.67
CA PHE A 560 26.11 -37.49 3.01
C PHE A 560 27.61 -37.72 3.24
N PRO A 561 28.52 -36.91 2.66
CA PRO A 561 28.28 -35.72 1.83
C PRO A 561 28.21 -35.97 0.31
N ALA A 562 28.06 -37.17 -0.15
CA ALA A 562 28.09 -37.55 -1.57
C ALA A 562 26.71 -38.13 -2.03
N PRO A 563 25.74 -37.30 -2.45
CA PRO A 563 24.35 -37.72 -2.64
C PRO A 563 24.16 -38.72 -3.80
N PHE A 564 25.10 -38.81 -4.71
CA PHE A 564 25.06 -39.72 -5.88
C PHE A 564 25.95 -40.99 -5.74
N SER A 565 26.49 -41.28 -4.55
CA SER A 565 27.48 -42.39 -4.34
C SER A 565 26.85 -43.79 -4.23
N SER A 566 25.55 -43.93 -4.24
CA SER A 566 24.85 -45.19 -4.03
C SER A 566 24.87 -46.15 -5.24
N GLY A 567 25.64 -45.87 -6.30
CA GLY A 567 25.90 -46.79 -7.42
C GLY A 567 24.69 -47.15 -8.28
N ALA A 568 23.54 -46.61 -8.04
CA ALA A 568 22.37 -46.81 -8.88
C ALA A 568 22.37 -45.77 -10.02
N ASP A 569 22.53 -46.21 -11.24
CA ASP A 569 22.33 -45.45 -12.51
C ASP A 569 20.89 -44.91 -12.66
N VAL A 570 20.12 -44.84 -11.58
CA VAL A 570 18.72 -44.39 -11.65
C VAL A 570 18.72 -42.89 -11.42
N THR A 571 18.59 -42.12 -12.49
CA THR A 571 18.25 -40.72 -12.40
C THR A 571 16.88 -40.61 -11.78
N PRO A 572 16.72 -40.00 -10.58
CA PRO A 572 15.41 -39.88 -9.96
C PRO A 572 14.44 -39.12 -10.89
N ALA A 573 13.17 -39.51 -10.83
CA ALA A 573 12.14 -38.80 -11.57
C ALA A 573 12.11 -37.31 -11.18
N PRO A 574 12.06 -36.39 -12.17
CA PRO A 574 12.09 -34.96 -11.90
C PRO A 574 10.77 -34.47 -11.29
N SER A 575 10.83 -33.41 -10.53
CA SER A 575 9.66 -32.63 -10.15
C SER A 575 9.37 -31.52 -11.18
N LYS A 576 8.11 -31.10 -11.27
CA LYS A 576 7.71 -29.96 -12.10
C LYS A 576 6.66 -29.09 -11.45
N VAL A 577 6.60 -27.84 -11.91
CA VAL A 577 5.52 -26.90 -11.59
C VAL A 577 4.60 -26.76 -12.80
N SER A 578 3.29 -26.74 -12.58
CA SER A 578 2.29 -26.56 -13.63
C SER A 578 1.17 -25.63 -13.19
N ILE A 579 0.47 -25.06 -14.16
CA ILE A 579 -0.76 -24.30 -13.91
C ILE A 579 -1.95 -25.18 -14.28
N ALA A 580 -2.97 -25.23 -13.43
CA ALA A 580 -4.17 -26.02 -13.67
C ALA A 580 -4.86 -25.56 -14.98
N PRO A 581 -5.26 -26.46 -15.87
CA PRO A 581 -5.90 -26.08 -17.14
C PRO A 581 -7.20 -25.29 -16.98
N ASN A 582 -7.91 -25.49 -15.88
CA ASN A 582 -9.15 -24.84 -15.52
C ASN A 582 -8.96 -23.75 -14.46
N ILE A 583 -7.82 -23.09 -14.45
CA ILE A 583 -7.55 -22.03 -13.51
C ILE A 583 -8.50 -20.83 -13.75
N HIS A 584 -9.05 -20.28 -12.67
CA HIS A 584 -9.92 -19.10 -12.67
C HIS A 584 -9.19 -17.92 -12.07
N SER A 585 -9.56 -16.71 -12.47
CA SER A 585 -9.13 -15.48 -11.82
C SER A 585 -9.66 -15.43 -10.38
N PRO A 586 -8.83 -15.04 -9.40
CA PRO A 586 -9.29 -14.83 -8.05
C PRO A 586 -10.37 -13.76 -7.99
N SER A 587 -11.35 -13.96 -7.14
CA SER A 587 -12.44 -13.01 -6.96
C SER A 587 -12.63 -12.69 -5.47
N LEU A 588 -12.70 -11.40 -5.16
CA LEU A 588 -13.01 -10.90 -3.82
C LEU A 588 -14.38 -10.24 -3.84
N SER A 589 -15.33 -10.80 -3.11
CA SER A 589 -16.61 -10.16 -2.81
C SER A 589 -16.48 -9.37 -1.52
N GLU A 590 -16.93 -8.14 -1.54
CA GLU A 590 -16.85 -7.21 -0.40
C GLU A 590 -18.20 -6.56 -0.17
N ALA A 591 -18.57 -6.39 1.11
CA ALA A 591 -19.70 -5.57 1.53
C ALA A 591 -19.31 -4.80 2.78
N SER A 592 -19.69 -3.52 2.86
CA SER A 592 -19.49 -2.73 4.07
C SER A 592 -20.64 -1.76 4.32
N VAL A 593 -20.79 -1.41 5.60
CA VAL A 593 -21.69 -0.34 6.05
C VAL A 593 -20.98 0.44 7.16
N SER A 594 -21.07 1.75 7.09
CA SER A 594 -20.45 2.64 8.07
C SER A 594 -21.40 3.77 8.48
N ILE A 595 -21.24 4.19 9.73
CA ILE A 595 -21.84 5.41 10.26
C ILE A 595 -20.72 6.33 10.74
N GLU A 596 -20.72 7.54 10.23
CA GLU A 596 -19.82 8.61 10.64
C GLU A 596 -20.62 9.69 11.34
N ARG A 597 -20.14 10.16 12.50
CA ARG A 597 -20.80 11.19 13.30
C ARG A 597 -19.80 12.25 13.74
N GLU A 598 -20.13 13.52 13.50
CA GLU A 598 -19.44 14.63 14.14
C GLU A 598 -19.85 14.71 15.61
N ILE A 599 -18.90 14.37 16.51
CA ILE A 599 -19.12 14.36 17.95
C ILE A 599 -18.85 15.74 18.60
N SER A 600 -17.96 16.51 18.01
CA SER A 600 -17.71 17.90 18.37
C SER A 600 -17.15 18.62 17.15
N ARG A 601 -17.07 19.93 17.19
CA ARG A 601 -16.56 20.74 16.07
C ARG A 601 -15.19 20.23 15.62
N ARG A 602 -15.11 19.75 14.35
CA ARG A 602 -13.91 19.19 13.73
C ARG A 602 -13.44 17.84 14.31
N ASN A 603 -14.31 17.09 15.00
CA ASN A 603 -13.98 15.76 15.50
C ASN A 603 -15.08 14.76 15.06
N TRP A 604 -14.65 13.70 14.46
CA TRP A 604 -15.50 12.67 13.86
C TRP A 604 -15.17 11.30 14.41
N ILE A 605 -16.19 10.51 14.65
CA ILE A 605 -16.07 9.07 14.89
C ILE A 605 -16.80 8.36 13.76
N THR A 606 -16.12 7.37 13.17
CA THR A 606 -16.67 6.43 12.19
C THR A 606 -16.67 5.04 12.79
N ALA A 607 -17.78 4.34 12.71
CA ALA A 607 -17.86 2.91 12.96
C ALA A 607 -18.23 2.22 11.64
N GLU A 608 -17.44 1.26 11.22
CA GLU A 608 -17.64 0.52 9.97
C GLU A 608 -17.57 -0.98 10.22
N TYR A 609 -18.53 -1.72 9.69
CA TYR A 609 -18.47 -3.16 9.61
C TYR A 609 -18.26 -3.57 8.15
N ALA A 610 -17.22 -4.37 7.91
CA ALA A 610 -16.86 -4.86 6.59
C ALA A 610 -16.79 -6.38 6.58
N TRP A 611 -17.25 -6.97 5.48
CA TRP A 611 -17.23 -8.39 5.20
C TRP A 611 -16.54 -8.64 3.87
N PHE A 612 -15.65 -9.64 3.85
CA PHE A 612 -14.88 -10.04 2.67
C PHE A 612 -14.96 -11.55 2.46
N ARG A 613 -15.08 -11.96 1.22
CA ARG A 613 -15.02 -13.36 0.80
C ARG A 613 -14.17 -13.49 -0.45
N GLY A 614 -12.97 -14.04 -0.31
CA GLY A 614 -12.13 -14.46 -1.42
C GLY A 614 -12.52 -15.85 -1.90
N THR A 615 -12.66 -16.02 -3.21
CA THR A 615 -12.92 -17.29 -3.88
C THR A 615 -11.97 -17.43 -5.04
N HIS A 616 -11.71 -18.65 -5.48
CA HIS A 616 -10.72 -18.92 -6.55
C HIS A 616 -9.32 -18.38 -6.24
N LEU A 617 -8.98 -18.25 -4.95
CA LEU A 617 -7.63 -17.83 -4.58
C LEU A 617 -6.62 -18.92 -4.98
N PHE A 618 -5.40 -18.49 -5.28
CA PHE A 618 -4.37 -19.40 -5.73
C PHE A 618 -3.73 -20.15 -4.56
N ARG A 619 -3.45 -21.42 -4.80
CA ARG A 619 -2.62 -22.30 -3.98
C ARG A 619 -1.87 -23.25 -4.87
N SER A 620 -0.83 -23.88 -4.36
CA SER A 620 -0.22 -25.04 -5.00
C SER A 620 -0.65 -26.32 -4.29
N ARG A 621 -0.69 -27.41 -5.02
CA ARG A 621 -0.91 -28.78 -4.52
C ARG A 621 -0.05 -29.75 -5.32
N ASN A 622 0.58 -30.70 -4.62
CA ASN A 622 1.25 -31.81 -5.29
C ASN A 622 0.21 -32.82 -5.77
N VAL A 623 -0.20 -32.68 -7.03
CA VAL A 623 -1.19 -33.60 -7.64
C VAL A 623 -0.61 -34.99 -7.95
N ASN A 624 0.71 -35.18 -7.73
CA ASN A 624 1.42 -36.43 -7.86
C ASN A 624 1.96 -36.97 -6.52
N ALA A 625 1.41 -36.46 -5.40
CA ALA A 625 1.71 -37.04 -4.08
C ALA A 625 1.37 -38.54 -4.06
N PRO A 626 2.07 -39.38 -3.30
CA PRO A 626 1.72 -40.80 -3.18
C PRO A 626 0.32 -40.96 -2.58
N PHE A 627 -0.41 -41.97 -3.04
CA PHE A 627 -1.72 -42.27 -2.47
C PHE A 627 -1.56 -42.78 -1.03
N PRO A 628 -2.37 -42.31 -0.06
CA PRO A 628 -2.18 -42.58 1.37
C PRO A 628 -2.20 -44.06 1.78
N VAL A 629 -2.75 -44.94 0.96
CA VAL A 629 -2.87 -46.39 1.27
C VAL A 629 -1.85 -47.26 0.53
N THR A 630 -1.51 -46.86 -0.71
CA THR A 630 -0.67 -47.67 -1.60
C THR A 630 0.73 -47.15 -1.72
N ASP A 631 1.00 -45.95 -1.29
CA ASP A 631 2.25 -45.22 -1.44
C ASP A 631 2.72 -45.13 -2.91
N VAL A 632 1.81 -45.27 -3.87
CA VAL A 632 2.06 -45.21 -5.30
C VAL A 632 1.71 -43.83 -5.82
N ARG A 633 2.58 -43.24 -6.61
CA ARG A 633 2.33 -41.95 -7.27
C ARG A 633 1.48 -42.10 -8.53
N PRO A 634 0.54 -41.20 -8.82
CA PRO A 634 -0.30 -41.23 -10.02
C PRO A 634 0.48 -41.29 -11.34
N ASP A 635 1.54 -40.50 -11.48
CA ASP A 635 2.41 -40.48 -12.67
C ASP A 635 3.85 -40.87 -12.24
N GLN A 636 4.31 -42.03 -12.70
CA GLN A 636 5.64 -42.58 -12.39
C GLN A 636 6.79 -41.81 -13.09
N ASN A 637 6.50 -40.94 -14.08
CA ASN A 637 7.51 -40.17 -14.80
C ASN A 637 7.97 -38.95 -14.01
N PHE A 638 7.21 -38.55 -13.00
CA PHE A 638 7.54 -37.41 -12.15
C PHE A 638 7.53 -37.80 -10.67
N LEU A 639 8.36 -37.13 -9.89
CA LEU A 639 8.31 -37.23 -8.44
C LEU A 639 7.19 -36.37 -7.92
N ASN A 640 7.30 -35.05 -8.09
CA ASN A 640 6.26 -34.11 -7.71
C ASN A 640 5.71 -33.36 -8.92
N ILE A 641 4.41 -33.14 -8.92
CA ILE A 641 3.73 -32.22 -9.86
C ILE A 641 3.04 -31.15 -9.01
N ASN A 642 3.77 -30.08 -8.75
CA ASN A 642 3.27 -28.95 -7.96
C ASN A 642 2.40 -28.07 -8.85
N GLN A 643 1.09 -28.26 -8.77
CA GLN A 643 0.12 -27.57 -9.62
C GLN A 643 -0.44 -26.34 -8.92
N VAL A 644 -0.27 -25.15 -9.53
CA VAL A 644 -0.96 -23.93 -9.13
C VAL A 644 -2.42 -24.03 -9.55
N GLU A 645 -3.33 -23.97 -8.60
CA GLU A 645 -4.78 -24.11 -8.80
C GLU A 645 -5.55 -22.96 -8.12
N SER A 646 -6.78 -22.71 -8.56
CA SER A 646 -7.66 -21.65 -8.02
C SER A 646 -8.72 -22.22 -7.09
N THR A 647 -8.32 -23.01 -6.08
CA THR A 647 -9.22 -23.72 -5.16
C THR A 647 -9.21 -23.17 -3.74
N ALA A 648 -8.34 -22.20 -3.46
CA ALA A 648 -8.28 -21.60 -2.14
C ALA A 648 -9.39 -20.58 -1.90
N PHE A 649 -9.68 -20.32 -0.63
CA PHE A 649 -10.67 -19.34 -0.20
C PHE A 649 -10.18 -18.55 1.01
N MET A 650 -10.81 -17.40 1.23
CA MET A 650 -10.66 -16.56 2.42
C MET A 650 -12.03 -16.04 2.88
N ARG A 651 -12.20 -15.87 4.17
CA ARG A 651 -13.33 -15.17 4.79
C ARG A 651 -12.80 -14.22 5.84
N SER A 652 -13.23 -12.97 5.79
CA SER A 652 -12.83 -11.97 6.77
C SER A 652 -14.02 -11.10 7.17
N GLN A 653 -14.04 -10.72 8.44
CA GLN A 653 -15.00 -9.78 9.01
C GLN A 653 -14.22 -8.81 9.89
N ALA A 654 -14.57 -7.55 9.82
CA ALA A 654 -13.89 -6.50 10.58
C ALA A 654 -14.90 -5.45 11.07
N LEU A 655 -14.84 -5.12 12.35
CA LEU A 655 -15.45 -3.92 12.93
C LEU A 655 -14.32 -2.93 13.18
N THR A 656 -14.41 -1.79 12.51
CA THR A 656 -13.43 -0.71 12.60
C THR A 656 -14.05 0.52 13.23
N VAL A 657 -13.39 1.08 14.23
CA VAL A 657 -13.76 2.36 14.84
C VAL A 657 -12.61 3.33 14.61
N THR A 658 -12.88 4.43 13.91
CA THR A 658 -11.91 5.46 13.59
C THR A 658 -12.29 6.76 14.28
N TRP A 659 -11.33 7.38 14.97
CA TRP A 659 -11.43 8.76 15.46
C TRP A 659 -10.46 9.63 14.67
N ARG A 660 -10.97 10.72 14.12
CA ARG A 660 -10.20 11.72 13.40
C ARG A 660 -10.67 13.12 13.72
N GLY A 661 -9.76 14.06 13.68
CA GLY A 661 -10.16 15.44 13.89
C GLY A 661 -9.06 16.37 14.37
N ARG A 662 -9.49 17.40 15.09
CA ARG A 662 -8.61 18.39 15.68
C ARG A 662 -9.07 18.77 17.08
N VAL A 663 -8.20 18.52 18.06
CA VAL A 663 -8.44 18.87 19.46
C VAL A 663 -7.81 20.23 19.75
N GLY A 664 -8.65 21.25 19.88
CA GLY A 664 -8.21 22.63 19.98
C GLY A 664 -7.43 23.11 18.75
N LYS A 665 -6.38 23.91 18.99
CA LYS A 665 -5.42 24.34 17.94
C LYS A 665 -4.12 23.51 17.96
N ILE A 666 -4.04 22.54 18.85
CA ILE A 666 -2.78 21.92 19.27
C ILE A 666 -2.61 20.52 18.68
N PHE A 667 -3.63 19.67 18.71
CA PHE A 667 -3.49 18.25 18.40
C PHE A 667 -4.39 17.80 17.25
N GLN A 668 -3.78 17.14 16.27
CA GLN A 668 -4.46 16.54 15.11
C GLN A 668 -4.27 15.02 15.15
N PRO A 669 -5.21 14.26 15.74
CA PRO A 669 -5.16 12.80 15.79
C PRO A 669 -5.81 12.14 14.57
N TYR A 670 -5.33 10.93 14.27
CA TYR A 670 -6.01 9.91 13.50
C TYR A 670 -5.78 8.58 14.22
N ALA A 671 -6.80 7.99 14.79
CA ALA A 671 -6.72 6.73 15.53
C ALA A 671 -7.75 5.74 15.02
N GLN A 672 -7.34 4.48 14.87
CA GLN A 672 -8.17 3.40 14.36
C GLN A 672 -8.02 2.16 15.24
N TYR A 673 -9.14 1.61 15.67
CA TYR A 673 -9.21 0.31 16.30
C TYR A 673 -9.95 -0.66 15.39
N VAL A 674 -9.38 -1.84 15.17
CA VAL A 674 -9.96 -2.91 14.34
C VAL A 674 -10.08 -4.18 15.17
N LEU A 675 -11.31 -4.69 15.25
CA LEU A 675 -11.61 -6.04 15.71
C LEU A 675 -11.93 -6.89 14.48
N SER A 676 -11.09 -7.87 14.18
CA SER A 676 -11.26 -8.68 12.96
C SER A 676 -11.08 -10.17 13.20
N LYS A 677 -11.66 -10.97 12.31
CA LYS A 677 -11.44 -12.40 12.20
C LYS A 677 -11.26 -12.75 10.73
N THR A 678 -10.09 -13.28 10.40
CA THR A 678 -9.79 -13.75 9.04
C THR A 678 -9.42 -15.22 9.08
N THR A 679 -10.07 -16.02 8.24
CA THR A 679 -9.81 -17.45 8.05
C THR A 679 -9.60 -17.72 6.58
N ASP A 680 -8.64 -18.57 6.26
CA ASP A 680 -8.35 -19.04 4.92
C ASP A 680 -7.89 -20.50 4.93
N ASN A 681 -7.51 -21.02 3.77
CA ASN A 681 -7.04 -22.40 3.65
C ASN A 681 -5.71 -22.51 2.89
N THR A 682 -4.92 -21.42 2.85
CA THR A 682 -3.56 -21.42 2.29
C THR A 682 -2.77 -20.27 2.87
N SER A 683 -1.45 -20.46 3.04
CA SER A 683 -0.51 -19.38 3.40
C SER A 683 0.13 -18.70 2.17
N GLY A 684 -0.28 -19.07 0.96
CA GLY A 684 0.22 -18.45 -0.27
C GLY A 684 0.13 -19.36 -1.49
N MET A 685 0.36 -18.75 -2.66
CA MET A 685 0.19 -19.43 -3.95
C MET A 685 1.13 -20.63 -4.15
N PHE A 686 2.36 -20.56 -3.63
CA PHE A 686 3.34 -21.65 -3.80
C PHE A 686 3.49 -22.54 -2.57
N VAL A 687 2.68 -22.32 -1.55
CA VAL A 687 2.69 -23.17 -0.35
C VAL A 687 1.91 -24.46 -0.64
N ILE A 688 2.57 -25.57 -0.45
CA ILE A 688 1.99 -26.92 -0.58
C ILE A 688 1.32 -27.28 0.74
N PRO A 689 0.10 -27.82 0.76
CA PRO A 689 -0.58 -28.29 1.97
C PRO A 689 0.15 -29.48 2.59
N ALA A 690 0.02 -29.68 3.89
CA ALA A 690 0.57 -30.84 4.58
C ALA A 690 0.03 -32.18 4.02
N ASN A 691 -1.18 -32.17 3.48
CA ASN A 691 -1.75 -33.34 2.80
C ASN A 691 -2.47 -32.88 1.52
N SER A 692 -1.94 -33.26 0.37
CA SER A 692 -2.50 -32.90 -0.92
C SER A 692 -3.85 -33.57 -1.26
N TYR A 693 -4.27 -34.62 -0.51
CA TYR A 693 -5.54 -35.34 -0.70
C TYR A 693 -6.61 -34.89 0.33
N ASP A 694 -6.22 -34.34 1.48
CA ASP A 694 -7.17 -33.83 2.47
C ASP A 694 -6.84 -32.37 2.86
N LEU A 695 -7.57 -31.44 2.26
CA LEU A 695 -7.40 -30.00 2.49
C LEU A 695 -8.21 -29.46 3.66
N ARG A 696 -8.96 -30.27 4.39
CA ARG A 696 -9.78 -29.82 5.54
C ARG A 696 -8.94 -29.26 6.67
N PRO A 697 -7.79 -29.88 7.06
CA PRO A 697 -6.91 -29.33 8.09
C PRO A 697 -6.21 -28.01 7.68
N GLU A 698 -6.18 -27.65 6.39
CA GLU A 698 -5.64 -26.38 5.93
C GLU A 698 -6.52 -25.19 6.30
N THR A 699 -7.80 -25.42 6.64
CA THR A 699 -8.69 -24.34 7.07
C THR A 699 -8.37 -23.89 8.48
N GLY A 700 -7.85 -22.68 8.62
CA GLY A 700 -7.44 -22.12 9.92
C GLY A 700 -7.45 -20.59 9.92
N PRO A 701 -7.01 -19.96 11.00
CA PRO A 701 -6.72 -18.52 11.01
C PRO A 701 -5.74 -18.15 9.92
N SER A 702 -5.98 -17.04 9.23
CA SER A 702 -5.02 -16.49 8.25
C SER A 702 -3.74 -16.04 8.93
N ASP A 703 -2.59 -16.13 8.26
CA ASP A 703 -1.30 -15.65 8.77
C ASP A 703 -1.35 -14.18 9.23
N ALA A 704 -2.23 -13.39 8.63
CA ALA A 704 -2.46 -11.99 8.96
C ALA A 704 -3.55 -11.75 10.02
N ASP A 705 -4.15 -12.80 10.63
CA ASP A 705 -5.25 -12.69 11.61
C ASP A 705 -4.77 -12.10 12.94
N ALA A 706 -4.58 -10.78 12.99
CA ALA A 706 -4.47 -10.07 14.26
C ALA A 706 -5.86 -9.68 14.76
N ARG A 707 -6.36 -10.37 15.78
CA ARG A 707 -7.73 -10.21 16.33
C ARG A 707 -8.04 -8.76 16.73
N HIS A 708 -7.09 -8.10 17.37
CA HIS A 708 -7.17 -6.74 17.83
C HIS A 708 -6.02 -5.94 17.25
N ARG A 709 -6.31 -4.79 16.62
CA ARG A 709 -5.31 -3.85 16.13
C ARG A 709 -5.72 -2.44 16.54
N PHE A 710 -4.78 -1.70 17.12
CA PHE A 710 -4.93 -0.29 17.39
C PHE A 710 -3.77 0.47 16.76
N ASN A 711 -4.09 1.41 15.88
CA ASN A 711 -3.10 2.27 15.23
C ASN A 711 -3.49 3.72 15.46
N MET A 712 -2.49 4.54 15.74
CA MET A 712 -2.69 5.97 15.92
C MET A 712 -1.54 6.74 15.30
N MET A 713 -1.87 7.78 14.56
CA MET A 713 -0.96 8.82 14.12
C MET A 713 -1.45 10.16 14.67
N GLY A 714 -0.52 11.06 14.97
CA GLY A 714 -0.93 12.37 15.45
C GLY A 714 0.19 13.39 15.40
N VAL A 715 -0.21 14.64 15.23
CA VAL A 715 0.70 15.80 15.25
C VAL A 715 0.26 16.76 16.32
N LEU A 716 1.18 17.09 17.23
CA LEU A 716 1.00 18.03 18.30
C LEU A 716 1.81 19.30 17.99
N THR A 717 1.12 20.41 17.76
CA THR A 717 1.75 21.71 17.50
C THR A 717 1.90 22.48 18.83
N LEU A 718 3.12 22.78 19.19
CA LEU A 718 3.49 23.42 20.44
C LEU A 718 3.93 24.90 20.20
N PRO A 719 3.92 25.76 21.21
CA PRO A 719 4.40 27.12 21.10
C PRO A 719 5.89 27.21 20.67
N ARG A 720 6.30 28.37 20.18
CA ARG A 720 7.69 28.69 19.82
C ARG A 720 8.27 27.83 18.68
N GLY A 721 7.42 27.33 17.75
CA GLY A 721 7.88 26.56 16.59
C GLY A 721 8.31 25.11 16.92
N PHE A 722 7.84 24.54 18.02
CA PHE A 722 7.97 23.13 18.29
C PHE A 722 6.76 22.35 17.75
N GLN A 723 7.03 21.16 17.24
CA GLN A 723 6.01 20.21 16.79
C GLN A 723 6.43 18.79 17.19
N THR A 724 5.48 17.97 17.58
CA THR A 724 5.73 16.56 17.89
C THR A 724 4.82 15.68 17.07
N GLY A 725 5.40 14.75 16.31
CA GLY A 725 4.68 13.68 15.62
C GLY A 725 4.76 12.37 16.41
N LEU A 726 3.71 11.58 16.34
CA LEU A 726 3.68 10.23 16.92
C LEU A 726 3.05 9.23 15.96
N VAL A 727 3.56 8.00 16.01
CA VAL A 727 2.97 6.81 15.39
C VAL A 727 2.97 5.69 16.43
N LEU A 728 1.80 5.16 16.74
CA LEU A 728 1.60 4.05 17.66
C LEU A 728 0.91 2.91 16.93
N SER A 729 1.47 1.71 17.01
CA SER A 729 0.87 0.49 16.50
C SER A 729 0.88 -0.57 17.59
N VAL A 730 -0.29 -1.12 17.88
CA VAL A 730 -0.48 -2.21 18.83
C VAL A 730 -1.34 -3.28 18.16
N LYS A 731 -0.91 -4.53 18.18
CA LYS A 731 -1.69 -5.66 17.64
C LYS A 731 -1.55 -6.91 18.49
N SER A 732 -2.60 -7.72 18.52
CA SER A 732 -2.55 -9.05 19.11
C SER A 732 -1.59 -9.96 18.33
N GLY A 733 -1.13 -11.04 18.96
CA GLY A 733 -0.23 -11.99 18.35
C GLY A 733 -0.79 -12.58 17.04
N LEU A 734 0.08 -12.75 16.07
CA LEU A 734 -0.25 -13.45 14.81
C LEU A 734 -0.28 -14.96 15.04
N PRO A 735 -1.07 -15.71 14.26
CA PRO A 735 -1.02 -17.17 14.29
C PRO A 735 0.28 -17.68 13.67
N TYR A 736 0.66 -18.91 14.04
CA TYR A 736 1.73 -19.66 13.41
C TYR A 736 1.33 -21.13 13.31
N ASP A 737 1.91 -21.81 12.31
CA ASP A 737 1.67 -23.23 12.06
C ASP A 737 2.51 -24.10 13.00
N ILE A 738 2.00 -25.28 13.35
CA ILE A 738 2.73 -26.28 14.14
C ILE A 738 2.91 -27.52 13.26
N THR A 739 4.18 -27.88 13.00
CA THR A 739 4.58 -29.01 12.15
C THR A 739 5.43 -30.02 12.94
N THR A 740 5.51 -31.26 12.45
CA THR A 740 6.35 -32.28 13.03
C THR A 740 7.84 -32.11 12.69
N GLY A 741 8.14 -31.41 11.58
CA GLY A 741 9.47 -31.33 10.98
C GLY A 741 9.89 -32.58 10.21
N LEU A 742 8.94 -33.49 10.00
CA LEU A 742 9.14 -34.75 9.28
C LEU A 742 8.24 -34.83 8.03
N ASP A 743 8.56 -35.74 7.14
CA ASP A 743 7.72 -36.12 5.99
C ASP A 743 7.01 -37.44 6.34
N ASP A 744 5.88 -37.31 7.04
CA ASP A 744 5.12 -38.46 7.55
C ASP A 744 4.26 -39.14 6.47
N ASN A 745 4.11 -38.48 5.30
CA ASN A 745 3.23 -38.91 4.22
C ASN A 745 3.98 -39.24 2.89
N ASN A 746 5.31 -39.20 2.90
CA ASN A 746 6.21 -39.52 1.78
C ASN A 746 6.03 -38.62 0.55
N ASP A 747 5.54 -37.35 0.76
CA ASP A 747 5.34 -36.42 -0.35
C ASP A 747 6.60 -35.56 -0.65
N THR A 748 7.68 -35.81 0.08
CA THR A 748 8.98 -35.13 0.03
C THR A 748 8.96 -33.73 0.64
N LEU A 749 8.04 -33.43 1.54
CA LEU A 749 8.00 -32.15 2.27
C LEU A 749 7.91 -32.41 3.79
N ALA A 750 8.81 -31.82 4.55
CA ALA A 750 8.79 -31.91 6.03
C ALA A 750 7.85 -30.85 6.63
N ASN A 751 6.59 -30.81 6.18
CA ASN A 751 5.58 -29.85 6.62
C ASN A 751 4.34 -30.48 7.24
N ASP A 752 4.41 -31.78 7.55
CA ASP A 752 3.31 -32.53 8.17
C ASP A 752 2.95 -31.99 9.55
N ARG A 753 1.68 -32.10 9.89
CA ARG A 753 1.15 -31.63 11.17
C ARG A 753 0.85 -32.81 12.11
N PRO A 754 1.00 -32.61 13.41
CA PRO A 754 0.53 -33.62 14.39
C PRO A 754 -0.95 -33.95 14.20
N ALA A 755 -1.33 -35.16 14.50
CA ALA A 755 -2.70 -35.64 14.34
C ALA A 755 -3.72 -34.72 15.08
N GLY A 756 -4.75 -34.27 14.34
CA GLY A 756 -5.79 -33.37 14.86
C GLY A 756 -5.40 -31.88 14.92
N VAL A 757 -4.19 -31.50 14.54
CA VAL A 757 -3.76 -30.11 14.48
C VAL A 757 -4.10 -29.53 13.12
N THR A 758 -4.80 -28.40 13.10
CA THR A 758 -5.09 -27.64 11.87
C THR A 758 -4.10 -26.50 11.69
N ARG A 759 -4.07 -25.93 10.48
CA ARG A 759 -3.18 -24.82 10.15
C ARG A 759 -3.35 -23.64 11.10
N ASN A 760 -2.23 -23.02 11.51
CA ASN A 760 -2.20 -21.76 12.25
C ASN A 760 -2.91 -21.78 13.61
N THR A 761 -2.84 -22.88 14.34
CA THR A 761 -3.42 -23.01 15.69
C THR A 761 -2.58 -22.36 16.78
N GLY A 762 -1.28 -22.21 16.59
CA GLY A 762 -0.39 -21.49 17.49
C GLY A 762 -0.66 -19.98 17.48
N ARG A 763 -0.38 -19.29 18.59
CA ARG A 763 -0.47 -17.81 18.68
C ARG A 763 0.82 -17.23 19.26
N GLY A 764 1.44 -16.32 18.50
CA GLY A 764 2.62 -15.59 18.91
C GLY A 764 2.30 -14.46 19.91
N PRO A 765 3.33 -13.77 20.43
CA PRO A 765 3.17 -12.62 21.29
C PRO A 765 2.60 -11.41 20.55
N GLY A 766 1.94 -10.51 21.30
CA GLY A 766 1.46 -9.25 20.74
C GLY A 766 2.60 -8.30 20.38
N PHE A 767 2.34 -7.43 19.44
CA PHE A 767 3.24 -6.38 18.98
C PHE A 767 2.83 -5.02 19.54
N ALA A 768 3.79 -4.18 19.96
CA ALA A 768 3.56 -2.78 20.29
C ALA A 768 4.80 -1.94 19.97
N GLN A 769 4.61 -0.86 19.22
CA GLN A 769 5.67 0.08 18.83
C GLN A 769 5.13 1.51 18.90
N LEU A 770 5.89 2.38 19.56
CA LEU A 770 5.67 3.82 19.59
C LEU A 770 6.88 4.50 18.97
N ASP A 771 6.64 5.28 17.91
CA ASP A 771 7.64 6.13 17.28
C ASP A 771 7.27 7.59 17.50
N LEU A 772 8.27 8.41 17.79
CA LEU A 772 8.12 9.83 18.11
C LEU A 772 9.06 10.67 17.24
N ARG A 773 8.58 11.83 16.81
CA ARG A 773 9.37 12.88 16.16
C ARG A 773 9.22 14.18 16.92
N LEU A 774 10.31 14.84 17.24
CA LEU A 774 10.35 16.22 17.72
C LEU A 774 10.95 17.11 16.63
N ILE A 775 10.26 18.19 16.29
CA ILE A 775 10.69 19.17 15.29
C ILE A 775 10.84 20.52 15.99
N LYS A 776 11.95 21.22 15.72
CA LYS A 776 12.11 22.64 16.00
C LYS A 776 12.24 23.39 14.68
N SER A 777 11.26 24.20 14.35
CA SER A 777 11.28 25.07 13.17
C SER A 777 11.82 26.45 13.55
N ILE A 778 12.77 26.94 12.75
CA ILE A 778 13.42 28.25 12.89
C ILE A 778 13.24 29.00 11.59
N ALA A 779 12.51 30.10 11.61
CA ALA A 779 12.36 30.96 10.42
C ALA A 779 13.65 31.76 10.20
N VAL A 780 14.18 31.72 8.98
CA VAL A 780 15.30 32.54 8.54
C VAL A 780 14.72 33.76 7.81
N VAL A 781 14.89 34.95 8.40
CA VAL A 781 14.38 36.21 7.84
C VAL A 781 15.48 36.87 7.05
N HIS A 782 15.31 37.05 5.74
CA HIS A 782 16.17 37.92 4.94
C HIS A 782 15.69 39.38 5.07
N VAL A 783 16.64 40.36 5.17
CA VAL A 783 16.35 41.76 5.49
C VAL A 783 15.43 42.40 4.44
N ASP A 784 15.43 41.91 3.18
CA ASP A 784 14.61 42.42 2.08
C ASP A 784 13.16 41.90 2.09
N ASP A 785 12.80 40.97 2.97
CA ASP A 785 11.49 40.27 2.94
C ASP A 785 10.47 40.82 3.95
N ALA A 786 10.78 41.91 4.65
CA ALA A 786 9.87 42.48 5.65
C ALA A 786 8.48 42.87 5.11
N ALA A 787 8.34 43.08 3.80
CA ALA A 787 7.09 43.42 3.13
C ALA A 787 6.28 42.18 2.67
N GLN A 788 6.84 40.96 2.69
CA GLN A 788 6.16 39.73 2.25
C GLN A 788 6.42 38.56 3.22
N PRO A 789 5.62 38.44 4.29
CA PRO A 789 5.82 37.42 5.34
C PRO A 789 5.73 35.95 4.86
N GLN A 790 5.31 35.72 3.61
CA GLN A 790 5.22 34.39 2.99
C GLN A 790 6.54 33.89 2.35
N ARG A 791 7.60 34.70 2.30
CA ARG A 791 8.91 34.42 1.70
C ARG A 791 9.99 34.09 2.72
N ARG A 792 9.67 33.36 3.79
CA ARG A 792 10.65 33.02 4.83
C ARG A 792 11.24 31.64 4.54
N ASP A 793 12.56 31.60 4.45
CA ASP A 793 13.29 30.35 4.52
C ASP A 793 13.13 29.73 5.93
N ALA A 794 13.23 28.42 6.03
CA ALA A 794 13.09 27.73 7.31
C ALA A 794 14.16 26.65 7.47
N ILE A 795 14.70 26.58 8.69
CA ILE A 795 15.53 25.45 9.12
C ILE A 795 14.72 24.66 10.12
N GLU A 796 14.62 23.34 9.89
CA GLU A 796 13.98 22.42 10.81
C GLU A 796 15.02 21.43 11.34
N LEU A 797 15.13 21.38 12.67
CA LEU A 797 15.91 20.39 13.38
C LEU A 797 14.93 19.30 13.86
N MET A 798 15.23 18.05 13.57
CA MET A 798 14.35 16.94 13.89
C MET A 798 15.10 15.85 14.65
N VAL A 799 14.42 15.30 15.64
CA VAL A 799 14.87 14.13 16.39
C VAL A 799 13.77 13.07 16.33
N ASP A 800 14.09 11.93 15.76
CA ASP A 800 13.20 10.77 15.69
C ASP A 800 13.65 9.72 16.70
N VAL A 801 12.70 9.18 17.46
CA VAL A 801 12.91 8.03 18.36
C VAL A 801 12.03 6.89 17.88
N PHE A 802 12.62 5.86 17.29
CA PHE A 802 11.92 4.67 16.85
C PHE A 802 11.89 3.62 17.96
N ASN A 803 10.77 2.92 18.09
CA ASN A 803 10.51 1.99 19.19
C ASN A 803 10.85 2.61 20.56
N ALA A 804 10.28 3.78 20.85
CA ALA A 804 10.56 4.55 22.07
C ALA A 804 10.34 3.72 23.34
N LEU A 805 9.42 2.76 23.33
CA LEU A 805 9.15 1.83 24.43
C LEU A 805 10.27 0.81 24.63
N ASN A 806 11.18 0.66 23.68
CA ASN A 806 12.21 -0.37 23.62
C ASN A 806 11.66 -1.79 23.84
N ARG A 807 10.45 -2.03 23.36
CA ARG A 807 9.81 -3.34 23.47
C ARG A 807 10.44 -4.31 22.48
N THR A 808 10.76 -5.51 22.94
CA THR A 808 11.11 -6.63 22.06
C THR A 808 9.85 -7.11 21.33
N ASN A 809 9.79 -6.84 20.04
CA ASN A 809 8.71 -7.30 19.16
C ASN A 809 9.22 -8.48 18.35
N VAL A 810 8.86 -9.69 18.73
CA VAL A 810 9.22 -10.93 18.02
C VAL A 810 8.49 -10.94 16.67
N VAL A 811 9.21 -11.24 15.59
CA VAL A 811 8.67 -11.21 14.22
C VAL A 811 7.95 -12.50 13.88
N ALA A 812 8.52 -13.65 14.23
CA ALA A 812 7.97 -14.96 13.96
C ALA A 812 8.24 -15.91 15.15
N ILE A 813 7.38 -16.89 15.30
CA ILE A 813 7.55 -18.01 16.26
C ILE A 813 7.83 -19.27 15.46
N VAL A 814 8.78 -20.07 15.92
CA VAL A 814 9.14 -21.35 15.34
C VAL A 814 8.07 -22.38 15.70
N GLY A 815 7.45 -22.96 14.69
CA GLY A 815 6.39 -23.95 14.85
C GLY A 815 6.81 -25.40 14.59
N ASP A 816 8.03 -25.62 14.17
CA ASP A 816 8.60 -26.94 13.95
C ASP A 816 8.96 -27.60 15.28
N MET A 817 8.32 -28.74 15.58
CA MET A 817 8.50 -29.49 16.84
C MET A 817 9.88 -30.16 16.94
N SER A 818 10.56 -30.39 15.82
CA SER A 818 11.92 -30.96 15.80
C SER A 818 12.99 -29.93 16.15
N SER A 819 12.65 -28.63 16.03
CA SER A 819 13.56 -27.50 16.27
C SER A 819 13.88 -27.30 17.76
N PRO A 820 15.12 -26.98 18.10
CA PRO A 820 15.48 -26.55 19.47
C PRO A 820 14.82 -25.22 19.86
N PHE A 821 14.26 -24.47 18.91
CA PHE A 821 13.56 -23.21 19.10
C PHE A 821 12.05 -23.34 19.12
N PHE A 822 11.50 -24.55 19.10
CA PHE A 822 10.03 -24.74 19.11
C PHE A 822 9.32 -23.87 20.16
N GLY A 823 8.27 -23.16 19.72
CA GLY A 823 7.49 -22.23 20.54
C GLY A 823 8.21 -20.91 20.89
N ARG A 824 9.39 -20.68 20.38
CA ARG A 824 10.20 -19.48 20.63
C ARG A 824 10.40 -18.67 19.34
N GLY A 825 10.76 -17.40 19.48
CA GLY A 825 11.20 -16.59 18.37
C GLY A 825 12.73 -16.52 18.31
N ASN A 826 13.27 -16.42 17.10
CA ASN A 826 14.71 -16.22 16.89
C ASN A 826 15.04 -14.87 16.24
N VAL A 827 14.03 -14.11 15.79
CA VAL A 827 14.18 -12.79 15.16
C VAL A 827 13.25 -11.78 15.84
N ALA A 828 13.79 -10.61 16.18
CA ALA A 828 13.02 -9.47 16.68
C ALA A 828 13.11 -8.27 15.74
N ALA A 829 12.06 -7.46 15.71
CA ALA A 829 12.08 -6.16 15.05
C ALA A 829 13.13 -5.24 15.71
N MET A 830 13.44 -4.12 15.02
CA MET A 830 14.44 -3.16 15.45
C MET A 830 14.22 -2.69 16.88
N ALA A 831 15.26 -2.71 17.70
CA ALA A 831 15.28 -2.12 19.03
C ALA A 831 15.21 -0.58 18.95
N ARG A 832 15.07 0.10 20.10
CA ARG A 832 15.03 1.56 20.13
C ARG A 832 16.24 2.17 19.45
N SER A 833 16.01 3.14 18.57
CA SER A 833 17.06 3.90 17.90
C SER A 833 16.67 5.36 17.73
N VAL A 834 17.67 6.24 17.68
CA VAL A 834 17.48 7.68 17.53
C VAL A 834 18.12 8.17 16.25
N GLN A 835 17.40 9.02 15.52
CA GLN A 835 17.85 9.66 14.28
C GLN A 835 17.78 11.18 14.43
N PHE A 836 18.80 11.87 13.96
CA PHE A 836 18.84 13.31 13.86
C PHE A 836 18.74 13.72 12.41
N SER A 837 17.90 14.71 12.13
CA SER A 837 17.70 15.22 10.77
C SER A 837 17.71 16.76 10.77
N LEU A 838 18.18 17.31 9.66
CA LEU A 838 18.17 18.73 9.36
C LEU A 838 17.51 18.93 8.01
N ARG A 839 16.54 19.83 7.95
CA ARG A 839 15.87 20.23 6.71
C ARG A 839 15.97 21.74 6.54
N TYR A 840 16.46 22.16 5.40
CA TYR A 840 16.46 23.55 4.97
C TYR A 840 15.45 23.73 3.83
N THR A 841 14.52 24.65 4.00
CA THR A 841 13.52 24.98 2.98
C THR A 841 13.73 26.41 2.54
N PHE A 842 13.90 26.63 1.23
CA PHE A 842 13.97 27.97 0.66
C PHE A 842 12.78 28.24 -0.28
N ARG A 843 12.37 29.51 -0.37
CA ARG A 843 11.22 29.95 -1.17
C ARG A 843 11.56 31.28 -1.86
N ARG A 844 11.72 31.28 -3.18
CA ARG A 844 12.05 32.47 -3.97
C ARG A 844 11.10 32.72 -5.13
#